data_aa7208e2bc4c6eee82288b71fd881f0e
#
_entry.id   aa7208e2bc4c6eee82288b71fd881f0e
#
_cell.length_a   1.000
_cell.length_b   1.000
_cell.length_c   1.000
_cell.angle_alpha   90.00
_cell.angle_beta   90.00
_cell.angle_gamma   90.00
#
_symmetry.space_group_name_H-M   'P 1'
#
loop_
_entity.id
_entity.type
_entity.pdbx_description
1 polymer ?
#
loop_
_entity_poly.entity_id
_entity_poly.type
_entity_poly.pdbx_seq_one_letter_code
_entity_poly.pdbx_strand_id
1 'polypeptide(L)'
;MEYIFNQAKPVWGTDLKNRYNQFLGFYAEIKEHRKIRIAIAARSSYRLFVNGKLYACGPARCADHYCRVDVLNIEGSQTEGGAEKSSVAVEIAAFDKMGKYCNDNTLEKGIFIAEIEDENGNVLAATGKNGEFLYQELAYRRSNVETMSHSRGILEWYDLKPDSYAWIRGKGNWQTPQEVSEKITFLERRAPYATLNSIRISHFMGIYDMIDTKNAGEGFVLQLARTFNREWYEQLPEENQFLQKLRGLEERAFSGSFRLKQDLQIKPETGIVSAVFEHPVSELGFVEFDVKVEKETILDLINTDHLSYEGELKANTYVTRYNLKPGSYHLITFEPKLVRYLRFLFHTEGEIRLGWPSVLDDSYPDPGICSFFTNDGDLNRIYEGAKRTLRLSTLDIFMDCPQRERGGWLCDSTFSAEAAWQLFGSLGTEKDFLENFLLTENMWKGFFPEVYPGSKKDKTDPGIINWSYWLAIELCDYYQRSGDRAFLEKFRCRIEEFVNGMLSLRGKTGLIETEKGEFVDWSLANRDFALKPISIANNCLAVKVLERLGEIYGQPSWKKAAQDMRAIIERLDDTAGIFGGGGDGAIVEDGKLKRNDCPSEGGRSLEIYSGFHRNDRIYLRQFIKTMGSCPEFPANPNIAGSNLFIGLMIRFAVLSELGETEELIRELKQVYLEELKVGSGTFFENINAISGCHGFNGMAGALLKKNILGLDQPSELEKKILFAPHPSGLRWAEGTSLCSDGMIFCKWQADYEEHELRIILQLPQEWKAEFVRPFELSGWKVLLNGQMAEI
;
A
#
# COMPACT_ATOMS: atom_id res chain seq x y z
N MET A 1 4.85 17.74 -12.80
CA MET A 1 4.56 18.83 -13.76
C MET A 1 3.43 18.36 -14.67
N GLU A 2 2.77 19.30 -15.38
CA GLU A 2 1.81 18.93 -16.41
C GLU A 2 2.56 18.32 -17.59
N TYR A 3 2.06 17.20 -18.13
CA TYR A 3 2.62 16.53 -19.28
C TYR A 3 1.84 16.95 -20.55
N ILE A 4 2.53 17.29 -21.60
CA ILE A 4 1.93 17.73 -22.87
C ILE A 4 2.34 16.75 -23.97
N PHE A 5 1.36 16.11 -24.60
CA PHE A 5 1.56 15.30 -25.80
C PHE A 5 1.74 16.20 -27.03
N ASN A 6 2.64 15.82 -27.94
CA ASN A 6 2.93 16.59 -29.15
C ASN A 6 1.79 16.51 -30.17
N GLN A 7 1.27 15.31 -30.43
CA GLN A 7 0.24 15.04 -31.44
C GLN A 7 -0.94 14.24 -30.89
N ALA A 8 -0.72 13.36 -29.91
CA ALA A 8 -1.75 12.48 -29.43
C ALA A 8 -2.96 13.22 -28.83
N LYS A 9 -4.15 12.65 -29.04
CA LYS A 9 -5.42 13.08 -28.46
C LYS A 9 -6.08 11.93 -27.73
N PRO A 10 -6.80 12.21 -26.62
CA PRO A 10 -7.56 11.19 -25.91
C PRO A 10 -8.60 10.56 -26.83
N VAL A 11 -8.69 9.24 -26.84
CA VAL A 11 -9.65 8.47 -27.64
C VAL A 11 -10.35 7.42 -26.81
N TRP A 12 -11.49 6.95 -27.31
CA TRP A 12 -12.21 5.80 -26.78
C TRP A 12 -12.98 5.07 -27.88
N GLY A 13 -13.57 3.90 -27.52
CA GLY A 13 -14.38 3.12 -28.44
C GLY A 13 -15.73 3.77 -28.75
N THR A 14 -16.29 3.46 -29.92
CA THR A 14 -17.61 3.94 -30.37
C THR A 14 -18.74 3.05 -29.87
N ASP A 15 -19.95 3.60 -29.73
CA ASP A 15 -21.20 2.87 -29.45
C ASP A 15 -21.21 2.00 -28.18
N LEU A 16 -20.32 2.29 -27.23
CA LEU A 16 -20.23 1.59 -25.92
C LEU A 16 -21.22 2.15 -24.88
N LYS A 17 -22.30 2.82 -25.32
CA LYS A 17 -23.31 3.40 -24.44
C LYS A 17 -24.01 2.30 -23.66
N ASN A 18 -24.18 2.52 -22.34
CA ASN A 18 -24.92 1.67 -21.39
C ASN A 18 -24.24 0.35 -20.99
N ARG A 19 -22.93 0.17 -21.16
CA ARG A 19 -22.21 -0.98 -20.61
C ARG A 19 -21.49 -0.59 -19.32
N TYR A 20 -21.65 -1.42 -18.31
CA TYR A 20 -20.78 -1.39 -17.13
C TYR A 20 -19.42 -1.94 -17.56
N ASN A 21 -18.34 -1.45 -17.04
CA ASN A 21 -17.00 -1.98 -17.24
C ASN A 21 -16.67 -2.36 -18.71
N GLN A 22 -15.77 -1.68 -19.32
CA GLN A 22 -15.42 -1.82 -20.72
C GLN A 22 -14.00 -2.35 -20.87
N PHE A 23 -13.80 -3.31 -21.75
CA PHE A 23 -12.50 -3.90 -22.03
C PHE A 23 -12.18 -3.74 -23.51
N LEU A 24 -11.16 -2.96 -23.80
CA LEU A 24 -10.74 -2.65 -25.16
C LEU A 24 -9.27 -3.05 -25.39
N GLY A 25 -9.00 -3.56 -26.57
CA GLY A 25 -7.65 -3.75 -27.08
C GLY A 25 -7.33 -2.70 -28.13
N PHE A 26 -6.26 -1.94 -27.95
CA PHE A 26 -5.72 -1.00 -28.94
C PHE A 26 -4.47 -1.58 -29.57
N TYR A 27 -4.26 -1.28 -30.86
CA TYR A 27 -3.13 -1.80 -31.62
C TYR A 27 -2.61 -0.78 -32.61
N ALA A 28 -1.28 -0.67 -32.72
CA ALA A 28 -0.58 0.07 -33.73
C ALA A 28 0.64 -0.71 -34.24
N GLU A 29 0.94 -0.57 -35.55
CA GLU A 29 2.20 -1.02 -36.11
C GLU A 29 3.09 0.18 -36.40
N ILE A 30 4.35 0.08 -36.03
CA ILE A 30 5.37 1.06 -36.34
C ILE A 30 6.51 0.38 -37.15
N LYS A 31 7.24 1.15 -37.91
CA LYS A 31 8.50 0.66 -38.52
C LYS A 31 9.46 0.29 -37.40
N GLU A 32 10.32 -0.70 -37.62
CA GLU A 32 11.31 -1.09 -36.63
C GLU A 32 12.26 0.08 -36.33
N HIS A 33 12.41 0.38 -35.03
CA HIS A 33 13.34 1.38 -34.54
C HIS A 33 14.21 0.75 -33.42
N ARG A 34 15.46 1.19 -33.35
CA ARG A 34 16.40 0.70 -32.33
C ARG A 34 15.98 1.06 -30.91
N LYS A 35 15.40 2.24 -30.78
CA LYS A 35 14.85 2.74 -29.51
C LYS A 35 13.54 3.46 -29.79
N ILE A 36 12.57 3.24 -28.93
CA ILE A 36 11.31 3.98 -28.95
C ILE A 36 11.02 4.50 -27.55
N ARG A 37 10.36 5.63 -27.47
CA ARG A 37 9.80 6.21 -26.28
C ARG A 37 8.29 6.18 -26.39
N ILE A 38 7.62 5.55 -25.44
CA ILE A 38 6.15 5.51 -25.37
C ILE A 38 5.70 6.36 -24.20
N ALA A 39 4.89 7.39 -24.46
CA ALA A 39 4.14 8.12 -23.47
C ALA A 39 2.70 7.62 -23.49
N ILE A 40 2.17 7.12 -22.37
CA ILE A 40 0.87 6.47 -22.29
C ILE A 40 0.11 6.85 -21.05
N ALA A 41 -1.18 7.12 -21.18
CA ALA A 41 -2.12 7.21 -20.07
C ALA A 41 -3.47 6.58 -20.46
N ALA A 42 -4.14 6.03 -19.46
CA ALA A 42 -5.45 5.42 -19.65
C ALA A 42 -6.31 5.58 -18.39
N ARG A 43 -7.59 5.37 -18.52
CA ARG A 43 -8.54 5.28 -17.43
C ARG A 43 -9.37 4.00 -17.64
N SER A 44 -9.35 3.02 -16.73
CA SER A 44 -8.73 2.99 -15.39
C SER A 44 -7.34 2.36 -15.39
N SER A 45 -7.16 1.17 -15.95
CA SER A 45 -5.92 0.41 -15.94
C SER A 45 -5.57 -0.14 -17.31
N TYR A 46 -4.28 -0.26 -17.62
CA TYR A 46 -3.80 -0.83 -18.89
C TYR A 46 -2.72 -1.89 -18.68
N ARG A 47 -2.59 -2.77 -19.69
CA ARG A 47 -1.43 -3.63 -19.93
C ARG A 47 -0.86 -3.32 -21.31
N LEU A 48 0.44 -2.99 -21.37
CA LEU A 48 1.15 -2.70 -22.61
C LEU A 48 1.94 -3.92 -23.05
N PHE A 49 1.73 -4.31 -24.31
CA PHE A 49 2.48 -5.37 -24.97
C PHE A 49 3.30 -4.79 -26.12
N VAL A 50 4.57 -5.19 -26.21
CA VAL A 50 5.46 -4.85 -27.31
C VAL A 50 5.92 -6.15 -27.96
N ASN A 51 5.70 -6.29 -29.26
CA ASN A 51 5.98 -7.51 -30.02
C ASN A 51 5.35 -8.77 -29.37
N GLY A 52 4.15 -8.61 -28.79
CA GLY A 52 3.38 -9.67 -28.17
C GLY A 52 3.81 -10.08 -26.74
N LYS A 53 4.79 -9.40 -26.16
CA LYS A 53 5.22 -9.62 -24.76
C LYS A 53 4.72 -8.51 -23.86
N LEU A 54 4.26 -8.83 -22.64
CA LEU A 54 3.90 -7.85 -21.62
C LEU A 54 5.14 -7.04 -21.24
N TYR A 55 5.03 -5.72 -21.29
CA TYR A 55 6.13 -4.79 -21.05
C TYR A 55 5.89 -3.89 -19.84
N ALA A 56 4.67 -3.41 -19.66
CA ALA A 56 4.30 -2.53 -18.55
C ALA A 56 2.83 -2.65 -18.21
N CYS A 57 2.50 -2.29 -16.99
CA CYS A 57 1.14 -2.13 -16.47
C CYS A 57 1.00 -0.76 -15.81
N GLY A 58 -0.17 -0.15 -15.92
CA GLY A 58 -0.44 1.17 -15.35
C GLY A 58 -1.84 1.65 -15.69
N PRO A 59 -2.07 2.97 -15.68
CA PRO A 59 -1.16 4.01 -15.22
C PRO A 59 -1.07 4.05 -13.69
N ALA A 60 -0.16 4.86 -13.15
CA ALA A 60 -0.22 5.20 -11.73
C ALA A 60 -1.53 5.90 -11.41
N ARG A 61 -2.11 5.58 -10.23
CA ARG A 61 -3.37 6.16 -9.76
C ARG A 61 -3.27 7.67 -9.59
N CYS A 62 -4.33 8.38 -9.94
CA CYS A 62 -4.35 9.84 -9.96
C CYS A 62 -5.68 10.40 -9.44
N ALA A 63 -5.70 11.69 -9.16
CA ALA A 63 -6.90 12.42 -8.78
C ALA A 63 -7.95 12.45 -9.90
N ASP A 64 -9.24 12.66 -9.54
CA ASP A 64 -10.32 12.87 -10.49
C ASP A 64 -9.96 14.01 -11.47
N HIS A 65 -10.33 13.86 -12.74
CA HIS A 65 -10.01 14.79 -13.84
C HIS A 65 -8.51 14.89 -14.21
N TYR A 66 -7.67 14.08 -13.59
CA TYR A 66 -6.25 13.97 -13.89
C TYR A 66 -5.89 12.54 -14.33
N CYS A 67 -4.80 12.39 -15.08
CA CYS A 67 -4.21 11.10 -15.42
C CYS A 67 -2.68 11.22 -15.34
N ARG A 68 -2.03 10.25 -14.71
CA ARG A 68 -0.58 10.11 -14.76
C ARG A 68 -0.16 9.55 -16.12
N VAL A 69 0.89 10.11 -16.68
CA VAL A 69 1.49 9.63 -17.93
C VAL A 69 2.70 8.77 -17.59
N ASP A 70 2.65 7.53 -18.02
CA ASP A 70 3.79 6.63 -17.97
C ASP A 70 4.66 6.90 -19.20
N VAL A 71 5.95 7.14 -18.96
CA VAL A 71 6.94 7.39 -20.01
C VAL A 71 7.94 6.25 -20.00
N LEU A 72 7.89 5.41 -21.02
CA LEU A 72 8.62 4.15 -21.12
C LEU A 72 9.64 4.23 -22.25
N ASN A 73 10.90 3.96 -21.95
CA ASN A 73 11.95 3.85 -22.95
C ASN A 73 12.20 2.37 -23.25
N ILE A 74 11.98 1.97 -24.50
CA ILE A 74 12.06 0.59 -24.95
C ILE A 74 13.22 0.44 -25.90
N GLU A 75 14.17 -0.40 -25.57
CA GLU A 75 15.19 -0.81 -26.52
C GLU A 75 14.58 -1.82 -27.49
N GLY A 76 14.62 -1.52 -28.77
CA GLY A 76 14.13 -2.42 -29.79
C GLY A 76 14.89 -3.73 -29.72
N SER A 77 14.19 -4.82 -29.43
CA SER A 77 14.79 -6.14 -29.60
C SER A 77 15.07 -6.31 -31.09
N GLN A 78 16.32 -6.58 -31.43
CA GLN A 78 16.59 -7.18 -32.74
C GLN A 78 15.77 -8.45 -32.77
N THR A 79 14.64 -8.43 -33.50
CA THR A 79 13.86 -9.65 -33.72
C THR A 79 14.79 -10.62 -34.40
N GLU A 80 15.02 -11.79 -33.78
CA GLU A 80 15.62 -12.94 -34.47
C GLU A 80 14.73 -13.24 -35.67
N GLY A 81 15.07 -12.72 -36.84
CA GLY A 81 14.30 -12.92 -38.06
C GLY A 81 14.08 -11.70 -38.97
N GLY A 82 14.59 -10.51 -38.64
CA GLY A 82 14.56 -9.34 -39.53
C GLY A 82 13.15 -8.83 -39.87
N ALA A 83 12.25 -8.76 -38.92
CA ALA A 83 10.92 -8.17 -39.08
C ALA A 83 11.07 -6.64 -39.26
N GLU A 84 10.58 -6.11 -40.39
CA GLU A 84 10.63 -4.66 -40.71
C GLU A 84 9.68 -3.81 -39.85
N LYS A 85 8.91 -4.44 -38.91
CA LYS A 85 7.87 -3.76 -38.14
C LYS A 85 7.83 -4.26 -36.70
N SER A 86 7.58 -3.35 -35.77
CA SER A 86 7.25 -3.62 -34.36
C SER A 86 5.76 -3.39 -34.10
N SER A 87 5.19 -4.20 -33.24
CA SER A 87 3.79 -4.07 -32.83
C SER A 87 3.68 -3.55 -31.40
N VAL A 88 2.76 -2.62 -31.19
CA VAL A 88 2.38 -2.11 -29.88
C VAL A 88 0.90 -2.39 -29.66
N ALA A 89 0.58 -3.18 -28.62
CA ALA A 89 -0.78 -3.50 -28.26
C ALA A 89 -1.05 -3.08 -26.80
N VAL A 90 -2.23 -2.52 -26.54
CA VAL A 90 -2.62 -2.04 -25.20
C VAL A 90 -3.99 -2.60 -24.87
N GLU A 91 -4.05 -3.40 -23.81
CA GLU A 91 -5.31 -3.81 -23.21
C GLU A 91 -5.71 -2.78 -22.16
N ILE A 92 -6.95 -2.30 -22.20
CA ILE A 92 -7.45 -1.33 -21.24
C ILE A 92 -8.73 -1.87 -20.62
N ALA A 93 -8.79 -1.79 -19.28
CA ALA A 93 -9.98 -1.96 -18.50
C ALA A 93 -10.45 -0.60 -17.98
N ALA A 94 -11.62 -0.16 -18.43
CA ALA A 94 -12.29 1.01 -17.88
C ALA A 94 -13.44 0.55 -17.00
N PHE A 95 -13.33 0.83 -15.72
CA PHE A 95 -14.30 0.42 -14.72
C PHE A 95 -15.31 1.54 -14.47
N ASP A 96 -16.60 1.27 -14.63
CA ASP A 96 -17.69 2.19 -14.38
C ASP A 96 -18.49 1.82 -13.12
N LYS A 97 -18.52 0.52 -12.79
CA LYS A 97 -19.12 0.03 -11.55
C LYS A 97 -18.18 -0.90 -10.82
N MET A 98 -17.90 -0.53 -9.60
CA MET A 98 -17.03 -1.26 -8.69
C MET A 98 -17.63 -1.24 -7.29
N GLY A 99 -17.01 -1.92 -6.35
CA GLY A 99 -17.42 -1.92 -4.95
C GLY A 99 -17.45 -0.50 -4.35
N LYS A 100 -18.23 -0.32 -3.30
CA LYS A 100 -18.48 0.99 -2.65
C LYS A 100 -17.20 1.75 -2.24
N TYR A 101 -16.11 1.03 -1.97
CA TYR A 101 -14.81 1.58 -1.55
C TYR A 101 -13.70 1.18 -2.51
N CYS A 102 -14.00 1.04 -3.80
CA CYS A 102 -12.97 0.67 -4.74
C CYS A 102 -11.90 1.75 -4.83
N ASN A 103 -10.67 1.31 -4.69
CA ASN A 103 -9.48 2.14 -4.62
C ASN A 103 -8.67 2.08 -5.92
N ASP A 104 -9.27 1.64 -7.01
CA ASP A 104 -8.69 1.73 -8.34
C ASP A 104 -8.89 3.14 -8.92
N ASN A 105 -8.23 3.41 -10.03
CA ASN A 105 -8.38 4.66 -10.74
C ASN A 105 -9.86 4.97 -11.01
N THR A 106 -10.14 6.24 -10.98
CA THR A 106 -11.46 6.86 -10.98
C THR A 106 -12.52 6.20 -11.86
N LEU A 107 -13.73 6.06 -11.31
CA LEU A 107 -14.92 5.57 -12.00
C LEU A 107 -15.45 6.62 -13.01
N GLU A 108 -14.63 7.03 -13.93
CA GLU A 108 -14.98 7.96 -14.99
C GLU A 108 -14.95 7.24 -16.35
N LYS A 109 -15.43 7.91 -17.39
CA LYS A 109 -15.45 7.34 -18.74
C LYS A 109 -14.06 6.87 -19.16
N GLY A 110 -14.00 5.75 -19.86
CA GLY A 110 -12.76 5.22 -20.38
C GLY A 110 -12.05 6.21 -21.31
N ILE A 111 -10.73 6.25 -21.18
CA ILE A 111 -9.85 7.09 -21.97
C ILE A 111 -8.57 6.33 -22.27
N PHE A 112 -8.07 6.55 -23.46
CA PHE A 112 -6.75 6.12 -23.87
C PHE A 112 -6.04 7.23 -24.64
N ILE A 113 -4.80 7.51 -24.28
CA ILE A 113 -3.90 8.39 -25.03
C ILE A 113 -2.51 7.77 -25.04
N ALA A 114 -1.90 7.72 -26.21
CA ALA A 114 -0.53 7.26 -26.36
C ALA A 114 0.17 7.96 -27.52
N GLU A 115 1.46 8.19 -27.36
CA GLU A 115 2.35 8.72 -28.36
C GLU A 115 3.65 7.95 -28.35
N ILE A 116 4.08 7.48 -29.52
CA ILE A 116 5.31 6.71 -29.70
C ILE A 116 6.28 7.57 -30.52
N GLU A 117 7.45 7.79 -29.97
CA GLU A 117 8.52 8.57 -30.60
C GLU A 117 9.75 7.70 -30.87
N ASP A 118 10.52 8.09 -31.92
CA ASP A 118 11.84 7.54 -32.14
C ASP A 118 12.91 8.20 -31.25
N GLU A 119 14.15 7.78 -31.39
CA GLU A 119 15.29 8.32 -30.63
C GLU A 119 15.59 9.81 -30.92
N ASN A 120 15.03 10.38 -31.98
CA ASN A 120 15.17 11.78 -32.37
C ASN A 120 13.96 12.63 -31.97
N GLY A 121 12.94 12.02 -31.30
CA GLY A 121 11.71 12.70 -30.92
C GLY A 121 10.69 12.85 -32.05
N ASN A 122 10.84 12.14 -33.18
CA ASN A 122 9.83 12.13 -34.22
C ASN A 122 8.69 11.19 -33.81
N VAL A 123 7.45 11.65 -33.90
CA VAL A 123 6.27 10.85 -33.62
C VAL A 123 6.09 9.79 -34.71
N LEU A 124 6.08 8.52 -34.28
CA LEU A 124 5.91 7.36 -35.16
C LEU A 124 4.46 6.89 -35.20
N ALA A 125 3.76 7.00 -34.05
CA ALA A 125 2.33 6.69 -33.89
C ALA A 125 1.73 7.50 -32.77
N ALA A 126 0.50 7.94 -32.96
CA ALA A 126 -0.25 8.66 -31.92
C ALA A 126 -1.73 8.27 -31.93
N THR A 127 -2.40 8.45 -30.81
CA THR A 127 -3.85 8.35 -30.72
C THR A 127 -4.52 9.63 -31.24
N GLY A 128 -5.68 9.50 -31.89
CA GLY A 128 -6.46 10.61 -32.44
C GLY A 128 -7.37 10.15 -33.58
N LYS A 129 -8.14 11.06 -34.16
CA LYS A 129 -9.08 10.75 -35.25
C LYS A 129 -8.41 10.15 -36.49
N ASN A 130 -7.20 10.60 -36.79
CA ASN A 130 -6.39 10.11 -37.90
C ASN A 130 -5.11 9.43 -37.43
N GLY A 131 -5.11 8.98 -36.17
CA GLY A 131 -3.95 8.32 -35.57
C GLY A 131 -3.82 6.85 -35.97
N GLU A 132 -2.67 6.28 -35.69
CA GLU A 132 -2.31 4.92 -36.09
C GLU A 132 -2.94 3.85 -35.20
N PHE A 133 -3.41 4.22 -33.99
CA PHE A 133 -4.03 3.27 -33.08
C PHE A 133 -5.47 2.95 -33.50
N LEU A 134 -5.72 1.68 -33.73
CA LEU A 134 -7.03 1.10 -33.94
C LEU A 134 -7.47 0.35 -32.67
N TYR A 135 -8.77 0.11 -32.49
CA TYR A 135 -9.28 -0.62 -31.32
C TYR A 135 -10.23 -1.74 -31.72
N GLN A 136 -10.40 -2.67 -30.77
CA GLN A 136 -11.49 -3.64 -30.76
C GLN A 136 -11.99 -3.89 -29.36
N GLU A 137 -13.23 -4.31 -29.23
CA GLU A 137 -13.79 -4.77 -27.96
C GLU A 137 -13.28 -6.18 -27.60
N LEU A 138 -12.92 -6.37 -26.31
CA LEU A 138 -12.45 -7.66 -25.79
C LEU A 138 -13.63 -8.42 -25.15
N ALA A 139 -14.57 -8.85 -26.00
CA ALA A 139 -15.82 -9.48 -25.58
C ALA A 139 -15.65 -10.82 -24.81
N TYR A 140 -14.46 -11.39 -24.81
CA TYR A 140 -14.14 -12.58 -24.06
C TYR A 140 -13.96 -12.33 -22.56
N ARG A 141 -13.89 -11.07 -22.10
CA ARG A 141 -13.90 -10.69 -20.70
C ARG A 141 -15.29 -10.21 -20.31
N ARG A 142 -15.88 -10.86 -19.31
CA ARG A 142 -17.24 -10.50 -18.87
C ARG A 142 -17.24 -9.19 -18.10
N SER A 143 -18.14 -8.30 -18.44
CA SER A 143 -18.23 -6.94 -17.86
C SER A 143 -19.24 -6.85 -16.70
N ASN A 144 -20.26 -7.70 -16.69
CA ASN A 144 -21.34 -7.68 -15.71
C ASN A 144 -21.20 -8.88 -14.76
N VAL A 145 -20.26 -8.79 -13.83
CA VAL A 145 -19.91 -9.86 -12.87
C VAL A 145 -19.85 -9.30 -11.46
N GLU A 146 -19.72 -10.15 -10.46
CA GLU A 146 -19.61 -9.78 -9.06
C GLU A 146 -18.38 -8.91 -8.78
N THR A 147 -18.45 -8.10 -7.72
CA THR A 147 -17.29 -7.47 -7.11
C THR A 147 -16.60 -8.46 -6.17
N MET A 148 -15.27 -8.37 -6.09
CA MET A 148 -14.47 -9.25 -5.22
C MET A 148 -14.69 -8.97 -3.74
N SER A 149 -14.81 -7.69 -3.38
CA SER A 149 -15.11 -7.21 -2.03
C SER A 149 -15.73 -5.82 -2.10
N HIS A 150 -16.03 -5.22 -0.96
CA HIS A 150 -16.48 -3.84 -0.89
C HIS A 150 -15.41 -2.82 -1.28
N SER A 151 -14.13 -3.21 -1.21
CA SER A 151 -12.98 -2.34 -1.48
C SER A 151 -12.25 -2.69 -2.78
N ARG A 152 -12.61 -3.80 -3.45
CA ARG A 152 -11.96 -4.27 -4.67
C ARG A 152 -12.89 -4.23 -5.86
N GLY A 153 -12.30 -4.26 -7.05
CA GLY A 153 -12.98 -4.28 -8.32
C GLY A 153 -13.79 -5.55 -8.61
N ILE A 154 -14.22 -5.67 -9.83
CA ILE A 154 -15.00 -6.82 -10.30
C ILE A 154 -14.13 -8.05 -10.46
N LEU A 155 -14.78 -9.23 -10.36
CA LEU A 155 -14.17 -10.51 -10.64
C LEU A 155 -13.58 -10.54 -12.07
N GLU A 156 -12.37 -11.06 -12.21
CA GLU A 156 -11.83 -11.41 -13.52
C GLU A 156 -12.48 -12.70 -14.00
N TRP A 157 -13.32 -12.62 -15.06
CA TRP A 157 -14.01 -13.75 -15.64
C TRP A 157 -13.92 -13.73 -17.16
N TYR A 158 -13.32 -14.78 -17.72
CA TYR A 158 -12.99 -14.89 -19.14
C TYR A 158 -13.66 -16.07 -19.80
N ASP A 159 -14.21 -15.87 -21.02
CA ASP A 159 -14.67 -16.92 -21.93
C ASP A 159 -13.67 -17.04 -23.08
N LEU A 160 -12.73 -17.99 -23.00
CA LEU A 160 -11.57 -18.05 -23.87
C LEU A 160 -11.63 -19.21 -24.88
N LYS A 161 -11.15 -18.93 -26.07
CA LYS A 161 -10.72 -19.89 -27.10
C LYS A 161 -9.24 -19.65 -27.41
N PRO A 162 -8.51 -20.60 -28.01
CA PRO A 162 -7.06 -20.52 -28.17
C PRO A 162 -6.53 -19.27 -28.86
N ASP A 163 -7.33 -18.64 -29.72
CA ASP A 163 -6.99 -17.44 -30.48
C ASP A 163 -7.50 -16.13 -29.84
N SER A 164 -8.07 -16.17 -28.63
CA SER A 164 -8.65 -14.99 -27.98
C SER A 164 -7.65 -13.83 -27.82
N TYR A 165 -6.36 -14.11 -27.63
CA TYR A 165 -5.31 -13.11 -27.51
C TYR A 165 -4.56 -12.83 -28.83
N ALA A 166 -5.06 -13.33 -29.99
CA ALA A 166 -4.39 -13.11 -31.28
C ALA A 166 -4.30 -11.64 -31.68
N TRP A 167 -5.17 -10.80 -31.13
CA TRP A 167 -5.20 -9.35 -31.35
C TRP A 167 -3.90 -8.65 -30.89
N ILE A 168 -3.24 -9.15 -29.84
CA ILE A 168 -1.96 -8.60 -29.35
C ILE A 168 -0.89 -8.62 -30.45
N ARG A 169 -1.07 -9.52 -31.46
CA ARG A 169 -0.22 -9.63 -32.64
C ARG A 169 -0.89 -9.12 -33.93
N GLY A 170 -1.84 -8.20 -33.80
CA GLY A 170 -2.49 -7.52 -34.92
C GLY A 170 -3.65 -8.28 -35.58
N LYS A 171 -4.02 -9.48 -35.10
CA LYS A 171 -5.13 -10.27 -35.69
C LYS A 171 -6.44 -9.93 -35.00
N GLY A 172 -7.23 -9.02 -35.55
CA GLY A 172 -8.49 -8.61 -34.93
C GLY A 172 -9.44 -7.87 -35.88
N ASN A 173 -10.62 -7.52 -35.38
CA ASN A 173 -11.63 -6.73 -36.09
C ASN A 173 -11.45 -5.26 -35.69
N TRP A 174 -10.53 -4.58 -36.36
CA TRP A 174 -10.11 -3.25 -36.00
C TRP A 174 -11.09 -2.17 -36.41
N GLN A 175 -11.32 -1.20 -35.54
CA GLN A 175 -12.14 -0.02 -35.73
C GLN A 175 -11.34 1.25 -35.40
N THR A 176 -11.74 2.38 -35.98
CA THR A 176 -11.15 3.68 -35.66
C THR A 176 -11.78 4.21 -34.38
N PRO A 177 -10.99 4.58 -33.35
CA PRO A 177 -11.50 5.16 -32.11
C PRO A 177 -12.02 6.59 -32.35
N GLN A 178 -12.87 7.07 -31.43
CA GLN A 178 -13.33 8.45 -31.43
C GLN A 178 -12.57 9.28 -30.41
N GLU A 179 -12.29 10.53 -30.76
CA GLU A 179 -11.70 11.50 -29.81
C GLU A 179 -12.69 11.80 -28.69
N VAL A 180 -12.13 11.86 -27.47
CA VAL A 180 -12.85 12.21 -26.25
C VAL A 180 -12.73 13.71 -26.02
N SER A 181 -13.88 14.39 -25.87
CA SER A 181 -13.93 15.85 -25.66
C SER A 181 -13.79 16.29 -24.21
N GLU A 182 -13.65 15.35 -23.28
CA GLU A 182 -13.48 15.65 -21.86
C GLU A 182 -12.14 16.35 -21.61
N LYS A 183 -12.16 17.40 -20.79
CA LYS A 183 -10.94 18.10 -20.40
C LYS A 183 -10.23 17.32 -19.28
N ILE A 184 -9.08 16.77 -19.59
CA ILE A 184 -8.24 16.03 -18.67
C ILE A 184 -6.88 16.71 -18.59
N THR A 185 -6.35 16.78 -17.39
CA THR A 185 -4.99 17.25 -17.16
C THR A 185 -4.07 16.05 -16.99
N PHE A 186 -3.06 15.97 -17.83
CA PHE A 186 -2.05 14.92 -17.77
C PHE A 186 -0.89 15.37 -16.88
N LEU A 187 -0.47 14.50 -15.97
CA LEU A 187 0.61 14.75 -15.01
C LEU A 187 1.74 13.76 -15.24
N GLU A 188 2.97 14.19 -15.02
CA GLU A 188 4.11 13.28 -14.96
C GLU A 188 3.97 12.32 -13.78
N ARG A 189 4.33 11.05 -14.01
CA ARG A 189 4.52 10.05 -12.96
C ARG A 189 5.92 10.18 -12.36
N ARG A 190 6.01 10.22 -11.03
CA ARG A 190 7.26 10.22 -10.26
C ARG A 190 7.47 8.90 -9.54
N ALA A 191 6.39 8.22 -9.20
CA ALA A 191 6.43 6.88 -8.64
C ALA A 191 7.12 5.91 -9.60
N PRO A 192 7.89 4.93 -9.12
CA PRO A 192 8.64 4.01 -9.96
C PRO A 192 7.72 3.05 -10.73
N TYR A 193 8.30 2.34 -11.69
CA TYR A 193 7.65 1.28 -12.44
C TYR A 193 7.98 -0.09 -11.84
N ALA A 194 7.03 -1.00 -11.85
CA ALA A 194 7.27 -2.40 -11.52
C ALA A 194 8.27 -3.04 -12.49
N THR A 195 9.03 -4.01 -12.03
CA THR A 195 10.03 -4.68 -12.87
C THR A 195 9.44 -5.72 -13.79
N LEU A 196 8.29 -6.29 -13.43
CA LEU A 196 7.68 -7.46 -14.05
C LEU A 196 8.62 -8.68 -14.17
N ASN A 197 9.64 -8.74 -13.30
CA ASN A 197 10.52 -9.91 -13.25
C ASN A 197 9.71 -11.16 -12.87
N SER A 198 9.96 -12.27 -13.56
CA SER A 198 9.25 -13.51 -13.30
C SER A 198 9.82 -14.23 -12.06
N ILE A 199 8.97 -14.42 -11.06
CA ILE A 199 9.25 -15.15 -9.81
C ILE A 199 8.53 -16.49 -9.90
N ARG A 200 9.28 -17.58 -10.06
CA ARG A 200 8.70 -18.92 -10.15
C ARG A 200 8.19 -19.39 -8.78
N ILE A 201 6.98 -19.87 -8.71
CA ILE A 201 6.44 -20.50 -7.50
C ILE A 201 7.24 -21.77 -7.20
N SER A 202 7.72 -21.93 -5.96
CA SER A 202 8.80 -22.89 -5.67
C SER A 202 8.32 -24.30 -5.34
N HIS A 203 7.15 -24.46 -4.71
CA HIS A 203 6.68 -25.75 -4.20
C HIS A 203 5.34 -26.17 -4.79
N PHE A 204 5.27 -27.42 -5.17
CA PHE A 204 4.04 -28.10 -5.50
C PHE A 204 3.58 -28.90 -4.28
N MET A 205 2.41 -28.55 -3.73
CA MET A 205 1.90 -29.16 -2.50
C MET A 205 1.14 -30.45 -2.77
N GLY A 206 0.40 -30.55 -3.88
CA GLY A 206 -0.37 -31.76 -4.21
C GLY A 206 -1.52 -31.53 -5.16
N ILE A 207 -2.20 -32.63 -5.45
CA ILE A 207 -3.46 -32.67 -6.22
C ILE A 207 -4.51 -33.35 -5.35
N TYR A 208 -5.73 -32.84 -5.46
CA TYR A 208 -6.87 -33.30 -4.68
C TYR A 208 -8.13 -33.41 -5.56
N ASP A 209 -8.93 -34.42 -5.33
CA ASP A 209 -10.31 -34.46 -5.84
C ASP A 209 -11.15 -33.50 -4.96
N MET A 210 -12.07 -32.79 -5.59
CA MET A 210 -13.01 -31.90 -4.92
C MET A 210 -14.43 -32.47 -5.07
N ILE A 211 -15.11 -32.67 -3.97
CA ILE A 211 -16.47 -33.23 -3.96
C ILE A 211 -17.45 -32.14 -3.52
N ASP A 212 -18.51 -31.98 -4.33
CA ASP A 212 -19.61 -31.08 -3.99
C ASP A 212 -20.45 -31.70 -2.86
N THR A 213 -20.33 -31.19 -1.66
CA THR A 213 -21.06 -31.63 -0.47
C THR A 213 -22.31 -30.81 -0.31
N LYS A 214 -23.27 -30.71 -1.00
CA LYS A 214 -24.53 -29.94 -0.86
C LYS A 214 -24.87 -29.31 0.52
N ASN A 215 -23.99 -29.49 1.52
CA ASN A 215 -24.08 -28.99 2.90
C ASN A 215 -23.09 -27.87 3.12
N ALA A 216 -23.58 -26.66 3.20
CA ALA A 216 -22.79 -25.42 3.42
C ALA A 216 -22.09 -25.30 4.82
N GLY A 217 -21.98 -26.40 5.59
CA GLY A 217 -21.48 -26.37 6.97
C GLY A 217 -20.26 -27.24 7.27
N GLU A 218 -19.95 -28.21 6.40
CA GLU A 218 -18.85 -29.15 6.63
C GLU A 218 -18.02 -29.27 5.36
N GLY A 219 -16.82 -28.70 5.34
CA GLY A 219 -15.89 -28.76 4.23
C GLY A 219 -15.20 -27.44 3.95
N PHE A 220 -14.28 -27.45 3.01
CA PHE A 220 -13.57 -26.31 2.51
C PHE A 220 -14.54 -25.23 2.01
N VAL A 221 -14.96 -24.35 2.91
CA VAL A 221 -15.73 -23.17 2.55
C VAL A 221 -14.72 -22.11 2.09
N LEU A 222 -14.61 -21.95 0.78
CA LEU A 222 -14.10 -20.71 0.23
C LEU A 222 -14.99 -19.58 0.76
N GLN A 223 -14.62 -18.98 1.88
CA GLN A 223 -15.17 -17.70 2.27
C GLN A 223 -14.57 -16.65 1.33
N LEU A 224 -15.02 -16.71 0.08
CA LEU A 224 -14.85 -15.58 -0.81
C LEU A 224 -15.47 -14.38 -0.12
N ALA A 225 -14.79 -13.27 -0.17
CA ALA A 225 -15.21 -12.03 0.46
C ALA A 225 -16.71 -11.83 0.23
N ARG A 226 -17.44 -11.52 1.28
CA ARG A 226 -18.89 -11.31 1.23
C ARG A 226 -19.19 -10.30 0.15
N THR A 227 -20.15 -10.56 -0.71
CA THR A 227 -20.68 -9.57 -1.65
C THR A 227 -21.26 -8.42 -0.85
N PHE A 228 -20.52 -7.32 -0.72
CA PHE A 228 -20.92 -6.18 0.10
C PHE A 228 -21.95 -5.29 -0.61
N ASN A 229 -22.10 -5.46 -1.92
CA ASN A 229 -23.16 -4.79 -2.66
C ASN A 229 -24.27 -5.80 -3.03
N ARG A 230 -25.14 -6.09 -2.06
CA ARG A 230 -26.23 -7.04 -2.23
C ARG A 230 -27.20 -6.61 -3.34
N GLU A 231 -27.50 -5.32 -3.47
CA GLU A 231 -28.37 -4.80 -4.53
C GLU A 231 -27.78 -5.05 -5.92
N TRP A 232 -26.48 -4.87 -6.09
CA TRP A 232 -25.79 -5.16 -7.34
C TRP A 232 -25.78 -6.67 -7.65
N TYR A 233 -25.48 -7.47 -6.66
CA TYR A 233 -25.46 -8.94 -6.78
C TYR A 233 -26.82 -9.49 -7.18
N GLU A 234 -27.92 -9.04 -6.57
CA GLU A 234 -29.29 -9.47 -6.87
C GLU A 234 -29.74 -9.06 -8.28
N GLN A 235 -29.12 -8.04 -8.89
CA GLN A 235 -29.38 -7.60 -10.27
C GLN A 235 -28.58 -8.38 -11.34
N LEU A 236 -27.57 -9.16 -10.92
CA LEU A 236 -26.78 -9.94 -11.86
C LEU A 236 -27.56 -11.13 -12.41
N PRO A 237 -27.43 -11.44 -13.71
CA PRO A 237 -27.93 -12.70 -14.27
C PRO A 237 -27.37 -13.90 -13.48
N GLU A 238 -28.17 -14.94 -13.29
CA GLU A 238 -27.79 -16.12 -12.51
C GLU A 238 -26.49 -16.78 -13.03
N GLU A 239 -26.29 -16.77 -14.36
CA GLU A 239 -25.07 -17.28 -14.99
C GLU A 239 -23.81 -16.47 -14.65
N ASN A 240 -23.95 -15.24 -14.16
CA ASN A 240 -22.89 -14.33 -13.76
C ASN A 240 -22.68 -14.31 -12.24
N GLN A 241 -23.49 -15.03 -11.47
CA GLN A 241 -23.35 -15.16 -10.02
C GLN A 241 -22.37 -16.29 -9.69
N PHE A 242 -21.21 -15.89 -9.17
CA PHE A 242 -20.09 -16.82 -8.99
C PHE A 242 -20.03 -17.44 -7.59
N LEU A 243 -20.24 -16.64 -6.55
CA LEU A 243 -19.98 -17.04 -5.16
C LEU A 243 -20.80 -18.23 -4.67
N GLN A 244 -22.02 -18.40 -5.16
CA GLN A 244 -22.86 -19.56 -4.79
C GLN A 244 -22.34 -20.88 -5.36
N LYS A 245 -21.54 -20.85 -6.45
CA LYS A 245 -21.08 -22.04 -7.17
C LYS A 245 -19.81 -22.69 -6.59
N LEU A 246 -19.10 -21.99 -5.69
CA LEU A 246 -17.90 -22.53 -5.00
C LEU A 246 -18.14 -22.97 -3.56
N ARG A 247 -19.34 -22.80 -3.04
CA ARG A 247 -19.69 -23.26 -1.69
C ARG A 247 -19.91 -24.77 -1.67
N GLY A 248 -19.38 -25.44 -0.64
CA GLY A 248 -19.62 -26.85 -0.40
C GLY A 248 -18.66 -27.79 -1.12
N LEU A 249 -17.46 -27.39 -1.48
CA LEU A 249 -16.44 -28.29 -2.00
C LEU A 249 -15.61 -28.88 -0.84
N GLU A 250 -15.53 -30.21 -0.76
CA GLU A 250 -14.67 -30.93 0.19
C GLU A 250 -13.46 -31.52 -0.53
N GLU A 251 -12.28 -31.36 0.08
CA GLU A 251 -11.02 -31.90 -0.43
C GLU A 251 -10.84 -33.37 -0.06
N ARG A 252 -10.50 -34.22 -1.04
CA ARG A 252 -10.23 -35.65 -0.85
C ARG A 252 -8.94 -36.06 -1.55
N ALA A 253 -8.41 -37.20 -1.13
CA ALA A 253 -7.27 -37.82 -1.79
C ALA A 253 -7.55 -37.98 -3.28
N PHE A 254 -6.60 -37.61 -4.13
CA PHE A 254 -6.74 -37.70 -5.58
C PHE A 254 -6.86 -39.15 -6.03
N SER A 255 -7.92 -39.46 -6.72
CA SER A 255 -8.21 -40.83 -7.23
C SER A 255 -7.63 -41.07 -8.62
N GLY A 256 -7.39 -40.01 -9.40
CA GLY A 256 -6.85 -40.10 -10.76
C GLY A 256 -5.35 -40.36 -10.82
N SER A 257 -4.75 -40.06 -11.95
CA SER A 257 -3.30 -40.16 -12.14
C SER A 257 -2.68 -38.83 -12.54
N PHE A 258 -1.48 -38.55 -12.06
CA PHE A 258 -0.71 -37.37 -12.48
C PHE A 258 0.75 -37.71 -12.72
N ARG A 259 1.38 -36.88 -13.52
CA ARG A 259 2.83 -36.90 -13.76
C ARG A 259 3.39 -35.49 -13.64
N LEU A 260 4.37 -35.32 -12.80
CA LEU A 260 5.09 -34.08 -12.63
C LEU A 260 6.48 -34.21 -13.27
N LYS A 261 6.78 -33.33 -14.24
CA LYS A 261 8.10 -33.17 -14.88
C LYS A 261 8.40 -31.67 -14.96
N GLN A 262 8.53 -31.14 -16.19
CA GLN A 262 8.61 -29.70 -16.44
C GLN A 262 7.23 -29.03 -16.30
N ASP A 263 6.17 -29.79 -16.49
CA ASP A 263 4.77 -29.46 -16.33
C ASP A 263 4.04 -30.54 -15.55
N LEU A 264 2.85 -30.21 -15.10
CA LEU A 264 1.94 -31.10 -14.40
C LEU A 264 0.89 -31.64 -15.38
N GLN A 265 0.91 -32.95 -15.65
CA GLN A 265 -0.12 -33.62 -16.44
C GLN A 265 -1.07 -34.32 -15.50
N ILE A 266 -2.36 -34.00 -15.58
CA ILE A 266 -3.41 -34.48 -14.70
C ILE A 266 -4.46 -35.20 -15.54
N LYS A 267 -4.76 -36.44 -15.17
CA LYS A 267 -5.89 -37.18 -15.72
C LYS A 267 -6.89 -37.43 -14.60
N PRO A 268 -7.95 -36.59 -14.50
CA PRO A 268 -8.95 -36.72 -13.45
C PRO A 268 -9.82 -37.96 -13.68
N GLU A 269 -10.32 -38.56 -12.59
CA GLU A 269 -11.40 -39.54 -12.59
C GLU A 269 -12.71 -38.92 -12.10
N THR A 270 -12.62 -37.81 -11.37
CA THR A 270 -13.76 -36.99 -10.93
C THR A 270 -13.90 -35.77 -11.80
N GLY A 271 -15.09 -35.16 -11.82
CA GLY A 271 -15.34 -33.92 -12.59
C GLY A 271 -14.67 -32.64 -12.04
N ILE A 272 -14.12 -32.69 -10.83
CA ILE A 272 -13.50 -31.52 -10.19
C ILE A 272 -12.18 -31.91 -9.53
N VAL A 273 -11.09 -31.27 -9.94
CA VAL A 273 -9.74 -31.53 -9.42
C VAL A 273 -9.03 -30.23 -9.10
N SER A 274 -8.24 -30.24 -8.03
CA SER A 274 -7.48 -29.08 -7.53
C SER A 274 -5.98 -29.38 -7.53
N ALA A 275 -5.15 -28.50 -8.07
CA ALA A 275 -3.70 -28.52 -7.94
C ALA A 275 -3.25 -27.32 -7.10
N VAL A 276 -2.40 -27.54 -6.10
CA VAL A 276 -2.01 -26.52 -5.13
C VAL A 276 -0.49 -26.30 -5.16
N PHE A 277 -0.12 -25.01 -5.18
CA PHE A 277 1.27 -24.55 -5.17
C PHE A 277 1.49 -23.57 -4.01
N GLU A 278 2.70 -23.54 -3.49
CA GLU A 278 3.13 -22.63 -2.42
C GLU A 278 4.43 -21.92 -2.80
N HIS A 279 4.54 -20.65 -2.43
CA HIS A 279 5.80 -19.91 -2.37
C HIS A 279 6.23 -19.72 -0.89
N PRO A 280 7.52 -19.74 -0.55
CA PRO A 280 7.99 -19.64 0.84
C PRO A 280 7.53 -18.39 1.57
N VAL A 281 7.34 -17.29 0.83
CA VAL A 281 6.89 -15.99 1.33
C VAL A 281 5.88 -15.39 0.36
N SER A 282 5.13 -14.38 0.82
CA SER A 282 4.19 -13.65 -0.05
C SER A 282 4.90 -12.84 -1.13
N GLU A 283 4.41 -12.92 -2.38
CA GLU A 283 4.83 -12.10 -3.52
C GLU A 283 3.63 -11.40 -4.14
N LEU A 284 3.83 -10.19 -4.66
CA LEU A 284 2.79 -9.42 -5.33
C LEU A 284 3.08 -9.34 -6.82
N GLY A 285 2.10 -9.67 -7.64
CA GLY A 285 2.23 -9.50 -9.09
C GLY A 285 1.18 -10.24 -9.89
N PHE A 286 1.37 -10.26 -11.20
CA PHE A 286 0.45 -10.91 -12.12
C PHE A 286 0.78 -12.40 -12.19
N VAL A 287 -0.20 -13.25 -11.97
CA VAL A 287 0.00 -14.71 -12.05
C VAL A 287 0.06 -15.12 -13.52
N GLU A 288 1.17 -15.72 -13.91
CA GLU A 288 1.46 -16.21 -15.26
C GLU A 288 1.57 -17.71 -15.29
N PHE A 289 0.93 -18.38 -16.25
CA PHE A 289 0.99 -19.82 -16.42
C PHE A 289 0.53 -20.27 -17.81
N ASP A 290 1.03 -21.43 -18.22
CA ASP A 290 0.55 -22.12 -19.41
C ASP A 290 -0.45 -23.22 -19.03
N VAL A 291 -1.51 -23.39 -19.80
CA VAL A 291 -2.47 -24.47 -19.61
C VAL A 291 -2.97 -25.02 -20.94
N LYS A 292 -3.05 -26.35 -21.04
CA LYS A 292 -3.70 -27.05 -22.15
C LYS A 292 -4.80 -27.90 -21.61
N VAL A 293 -5.98 -27.85 -22.23
CA VAL A 293 -7.16 -28.65 -21.87
C VAL A 293 -7.70 -29.38 -23.10
N GLU A 294 -8.10 -30.63 -22.92
CA GLU A 294 -8.63 -31.47 -24.02
C GLU A 294 -10.11 -31.31 -24.21
N LYS A 295 -10.84 -30.97 -23.14
CA LYS A 295 -12.28 -30.71 -23.14
C LYS A 295 -12.58 -29.30 -22.67
N GLU A 296 -13.80 -28.83 -22.84
CA GLU A 296 -14.28 -27.63 -22.21
C GLU A 296 -14.03 -27.69 -20.70
N THR A 297 -13.41 -26.66 -20.16
CA THR A 297 -12.93 -26.64 -18.78
C THR A 297 -13.26 -25.32 -18.15
N ILE A 298 -13.80 -25.32 -16.93
CA ILE A 298 -13.80 -24.14 -16.08
C ILE A 298 -12.58 -24.23 -15.19
N LEU A 299 -11.74 -23.22 -15.22
CA LEU A 299 -10.60 -23.08 -14.35
C LEU A 299 -10.81 -21.88 -13.41
N ASP A 300 -10.84 -22.15 -12.11
CA ASP A 300 -10.81 -21.14 -11.08
C ASP A 300 -9.39 -21.07 -10.49
N LEU A 301 -8.70 -19.97 -10.78
CA LEU A 301 -7.43 -19.64 -10.16
C LEU A 301 -7.70 -18.92 -8.85
N ILE A 302 -7.32 -19.53 -7.74
CA ILE A 302 -7.55 -19.04 -6.38
C ILE A 302 -6.20 -18.69 -5.76
N ASN A 303 -6.06 -17.48 -5.25
CA ASN A 303 -4.85 -17.05 -4.54
C ASN A 303 -5.16 -16.60 -3.11
N THR A 304 -4.22 -16.86 -2.21
CA THR A 304 -4.25 -16.35 -0.84
C THR A 304 -2.84 -16.14 -0.30
N ASP A 305 -2.70 -15.23 0.67
CA ASP A 305 -1.45 -14.94 1.36
C ASP A 305 -1.22 -15.82 2.60
N HIS A 306 -2.29 -16.39 3.17
CA HIS A 306 -2.18 -17.30 4.31
C HIS A 306 -3.33 -18.31 4.40
N LEU A 307 -3.05 -19.41 5.06
CA LEU A 307 -4.06 -20.39 5.48
C LEU A 307 -4.47 -20.10 6.94
N SER A 308 -5.71 -20.43 7.30
CA SER A 308 -6.11 -20.38 8.70
C SER A 308 -5.38 -21.45 9.52
N TYR A 309 -5.39 -21.34 10.87
CA TYR A 309 -4.88 -22.37 11.77
C TYR A 309 -5.56 -23.75 11.56
N GLU A 310 -6.74 -23.76 10.97
CA GLU A 310 -7.51 -24.95 10.66
C GLU A 310 -7.39 -25.38 9.18
N GLY A 311 -6.49 -24.76 8.41
CA GLY A 311 -6.30 -25.04 6.99
C GLY A 311 -7.34 -24.40 6.06
N GLU A 312 -8.23 -23.57 6.59
CA GLU A 312 -9.24 -22.85 5.80
C GLU A 312 -8.65 -21.62 5.13
N LEU A 313 -9.08 -21.32 3.91
CA LEU A 313 -8.77 -20.07 3.21
C LEU A 313 -9.60 -18.94 3.83
N LYS A 314 -8.95 -17.99 4.49
CA LYS A 314 -9.62 -16.84 5.13
C LYS A 314 -9.87 -15.66 4.17
N ALA A 315 -10.44 -14.61 4.70
CA ALA A 315 -11.02 -13.43 4.07
C ALA A 315 -10.23 -12.72 2.94
N ASN A 316 -8.96 -13.07 2.70
CA ASN A 316 -8.09 -12.49 1.67
C ASN A 316 -7.94 -13.39 0.44
N THR A 317 -8.88 -14.29 0.21
CA THR A 317 -8.88 -15.19 -0.93
C THR A 317 -9.55 -14.52 -2.13
N TYR A 318 -8.88 -14.53 -3.28
CA TYR A 318 -9.40 -14.01 -4.54
C TYR A 318 -9.42 -15.07 -5.61
N VAL A 319 -10.35 -14.93 -6.57
CA VAL A 319 -10.57 -15.89 -7.64
C VAL A 319 -10.56 -15.17 -8.99
N THR A 320 -9.91 -15.79 -9.97
CA THR A 320 -10.02 -15.44 -11.38
C THR A 320 -10.59 -16.64 -12.11
N ARG A 321 -11.68 -16.49 -12.88
CA ARG A 321 -12.33 -17.58 -13.61
C ARG A 321 -12.01 -17.54 -15.10
N TYR A 322 -11.65 -18.70 -15.63
CA TYR A 322 -11.46 -18.92 -17.05
C TYR A 322 -12.36 -20.05 -17.53
N ASN A 323 -13.29 -19.76 -18.44
CA ASN A 323 -14.01 -20.77 -19.21
C ASN A 323 -13.20 -21.06 -20.48
N LEU A 324 -12.60 -22.22 -20.56
CA LEU A 324 -11.66 -22.60 -21.60
C LEU A 324 -12.28 -23.57 -22.60
N LYS A 325 -12.26 -23.26 -23.88
CA LYS A 325 -12.48 -24.22 -24.95
C LYS A 325 -11.25 -25.14 -25.10
N PRO A 326 -11.36 -26.35 -25.68
CA PRO A 326 -10.20 -27.20 -25.90
C PRO A 326 -9.05 -26.49 -26.63
N GLY A 327 -7.83 -26.60 -26.10
CA GLY A 327 -6.65 -25.98 -26.68
C GLY A 327 -5.59 -25.62 -25.67
N SER A 328 -4.60 -24.84 -26.13
CA SER A 328 -3.46 -24.37 -25.35
C SER A 328 -3.55 -22.87 -25.13
N TYR A 329 -3.20 -22.42 -23.94
CA TYR A 329 -3.28 -21.03 -23.51
C TYR A 329 -2.03 -20.64 -22.74
N HIS A 330 -1.59 -19.37 -22.96
CA HIS A 330 -0.66 -18.67 -22.10
C HIS A 330 -1.47 -17.57 -21.41
N LEU A 331 -1.60 -17.62 -20.09
CA LEU A 331 -2.49 -16.76 -19.32
C LEU A 331 -1.71 -15.91 -18.32
N ILE A 332 -2.08 -14.63 -18.25
CA ILE A 332 -1.57 -13.68 -17.27
C ILE A 332 -2.79 -12.97 -16.67
N THR A 333 -2.93 -12.93 -15.33
CA THR A 333 -4.02 -12.20 -14.68
C THR A 333 -3.95 -10.71 -15.02
N PHE A 334 -5.08 -10.03 -15.11
CA PHE A 334 -5.10 -8.61 -15.42
C PHE A 334 -4.75 -7.75 -14.20
N GLU A 335 -5.24 -8.15 -13.02
CA GLU A 335 -4.91 -7.50 -11.76
C GLU A 335 -3.80 -8.25 -11.03
N PRO A 336 -2.88 -7.54 -10.35
CA PRO A 336 -1.87 -8.19 -9.52
C PRO A 336 -2.53 -8.86 -8.31
N LYS A 337 -1.96 -9.98 -7.90
CA LYS A 337 -2.41 -10.82 -6.79
C LYS A 337 -1.31 -10.92 -5.75
N LEU A 338 -1.67 -10.87 -4.46
CA LEU A 338 -0.76 -11.28 -3.39
C LEU A 338 -0.79 -12.80 -3.31
N VAL A 339 0.36 -13.41 -3.52
CA VAL A 339 0.47 -14.85 -3.71
C VAL A 339 1.45 -15.43 -2.71
N ARG A 340 0.95 -16.29 -1.85
CA ARG A 340 1.71 -17.31 -1.16
C ARG A 340 1.25 -18.69 -1.57
N TYR A 341 -0.07 -18.86 -1.65
CA TYR A 341 -0.70 -20.08 -2.11
C TYR A 341 -1.49 -19.82 -3.40
N LEU A 342 -1.33 -20.70 -4.38
CA LEU A 342 -2.12 -20.75 -5.60
C LEU A 342 -2.82 -22.09 -5.68
N ARG A 343 -4.13 -22.04 -5.91
CA ARG A 343 -4.95 -23.22 -6.19
C ARG A 343 -5.55 -23.09 -7.59
N PHE A 344 -5.31 -24.09 -8.42
CA PHE A 344 -5.91 -24.24 -9.73
C PHE A 344 -7.04 -25.26 -9.59
N LEU A 345 -8.28 -24.80 -9.62
CA LEU A 345 -9.46 -25.64 -9.50
C LEU A 345 -10.06 -25.86 -10.89
N PHE A 346 -9.97 -27.08 -11.39
CA PHE A 346 -10.45 -27.46 -12.71
C PHE A 346 -11.76 -28.21 -12.62
N HIS A 347 -12.78 -27.74 -13.33
CA HIS A 347 -14.02 -28.46 -13.55
C HIS A 347 -13.96 -29.05 -14.96
N THR A 348 -13.63 -30.33 -15.11
CA THR A 348 -13.45 -31.01 -16.39
C THR A 348 -13.36 -32.53 -16.22
N GLU A 349 -13.70 -33.25 -17.26
CA GLU A 349 -13.44 -34.68 -17.39
C GLU A 349 -12.29 -34.98 -18.37
N GLY A 350 -11.67 -33.95 -18.92
CA GLY A 350 -10.56 -34.06 -19.88
C GLY A 350 -9.21 -34.05 -19.19
N GLU A 351 -8.19 -34.50 -19.92
CA GLU A 351 -6.79 -34.34 -19.48
C GLU A 351 -6.37 -32.88 -19.46
N ILE A 352 -5.59 -32.52 -18.46
CA ILE A 352 -5.07 -31.19 -18.23
C ILE A 352 -3.56 -31.27 -18.25
N ARG A 353 -2.93 -30.28 -18.90
CA ARG A 353 -1.50 -30.01 -18.79
C ARG A 353 -1.31 -28.61 -18.28
N LEU A 354 -0.76 -28.47 -17.08
CA LEU A 354 -0.50 -27.20 -16.41
C LEU A 354 0.99 -26.93 -16.35
N GLY A 355 1.42 -25.82 -16.96
CA GLY A 355 2.77 -25.28 -16.81
C GLY A 355 3.02 -24.81 -15.39
N TRP A 356 4.30 -24.70 -15.03
CA TRP A 356 4.66 -24.23 -13.69
C TRP A 356 4.34 -22.74 -13.55
N PRO A 357 3.53 -22.35 -12.55
CA PRO A 357 3.13 -20.95 -12.41
C PRO A 357 4.26 -20.04 -11.95
N SER A 358 4.21 -18.80 -12.34
CA SER A 358 5.05 -17.71 -11.86
C SER A 358 4.24 -16.45 -11.53
N VAL A 359 4.87 -15.54 -10.83
CA VAL A 359 4.35 -14.20 -10.52
C VAL A 359 5.24 -13.19 -11.22
N LEU A 360 4.68 -12.35 -12.07
CA LEU A 360 5.37 -11.19 -12.64
C LEU A 360 5.31 -10.06 -11.62
N ASP A 361 6.45 -9.68 -11.06
CA ASP A 361 6.58 -8.79 -9.90
C ASP A 361 5.97 -7.39 -10.17
N ASP A 362 4.95 -7.02 -9.39
CA ASP A 362 4.26 -5.72 -9.41
C ASP A 362 4.46 -4.98 -8.08
N SER A 363 5.62 -5.08 -7.50
CA SER A 363 5.99 -4.42 -6.26
C SER A 363 7.03 -3.31 -6.48
N TYR A 364 7.32 -2.55 -5.43
CA TYR A 364 8.32 -1.49 -5.48
C TYR A 364 9.69 -2.06 -5.90
N PRO A 365 10.36 -1.48 -6.90
CA PRO A 365 11.65 -1.96 -7.40
C PRO A 365 12.78 -1.51 -6.47
N ASP A 366 12.92 -2.18 -5.31
CA ASP A 366 13.96 -1.88 -4.34
C ASP A 366 15.36 -2.06 -4.96
N PRO A 367 16.20 -1.00 -5.01
CA PRO A 367 17.56 -1.12 -5.53
C PRO A 367 18.51 -1.88 -4.61
N GLY A 368 18.07 -2.26 -3.40
CA GLY A 368 18.88 -3.00 -2.43
C GLY A 368 20.02 -2.20 -1.79
N ILE A 369 20.00 -0.87 -1.95
CA ILE A 369 21.08 -0.01 -1.43
C ILE A 369 20.94 0.23 0.06
N CYS A 370 19.72 0.52 0.55
CA CYS A 370 19.48 0.70 1.97
C CYS A 370 19.51 -0.64 2.70
N SER A 371 20.31 -0.72 3.76
CA SER A 371 20.57 -1.96 4.50
C SER A 371 20.67 -1.75 6.01
N PHE A 372 20.52 -2.84 6.73
CA PHE A 372 20.68 -2.91 8.19
C PHE A 372 21.08 -4.32 8.59
N PHE A 373 22.16 -4.46 9.35
CA PHE A 373 22.65 -5.72 9.90
C PHE A 373 23.17 -5.53 11.31
N THR A 374 22.92 -6.52 12.16
CA THR A 374 23.44 -6.59 13.53
C THR A 374 23.89 -8.00 13.87
N ASN A 375 24.50 -8.17 15.06
CA ASN A 375 24.75 -9.50 15.61
C ASN A 375 23.50 -10.21 16.16
N ASP A 376 22.34 -9.58 16.12
CA ASP A 376 21.07 -10.17 16.53
C ASP A 376 20.26 -10.60 15.29
N GLY A 377 20.17 -11.91 15.08
CA GLY A 377 19.48 -12.48 13.93
C GLY A 377 17.98 -12.20 13.89
N ASP A 378 17.34 -12.00 15.05
CA ASP A 378 15.90 -11.69 15.12
C ASP A 378 15.62 -10.27 14.64
N LEU A 379 16.45 -9.30 15.01
CA LEU A 379 16.34 -7.93 14.51
C LEU A 379 16.55 -7.85 12.99
N ASN A 380 17.51 -8.62 12.48
CA ASN A 380 17.73 -8.71 11.03
C ASN A 380 16.50 -9.29 10.32
N ARG A 381 15.85 -10.32 10.88
CA ARG A 381 14.61 -10.89 10.33
C ARG A 381 13.44 -9.90 10.37
N ILE A 382 13.32 -9.13 11.45
CA ILE A 382 12.28 -8.08 11.57
C ILE A 382 12.52 -6.99 10.51
N TYR A 383 13.77 -6.57 10.34
CA TYR A 383 14.10 -5.57 9.30
C TYR A 383 13.72 -6.05 7.89
N GLU A 384 14.09 -7.29 7.54
CA GLU A 384 13.75 -7.86 6.23
C GLU A 384 12.23 -8.03 6.04
N GLY A 385 11.51 -8.45 7.09
CA GLY A 385 10.05 -8.54 7.07
C GLY A 385 9.39 -7.17 6.88
N ALA A 386 9.85 -6.15 7.58
CA ALA A 386 9.37 -4.78 7.44
C ALA A 386 9.62 -4.22 6.04
N LYS A 387 10.83 -4.41 5.53
CA LYS A 387 11.23 -3.98 4.19
C LYS A 387 10.41 -4.68 3.10
N ARG A 388 10.19 -5.99 3.23
CA ARG A 388 9.33 -6.77 2.33
C ARG A 388 7.88 -6.29 2.38
N THR A 389 7.32 -6.09 3.57
CA THR A 389 5.95 -5.61 3.74
C THR A 389 5.72 -4.28 3.05
N LEU A 390 6.64 -3.33 3.25
CA LEU A 390 6.58 -2.03 2.59
C LEU A 390 6.71 -2.16 1.07
N ARG A 391 7.66 -2.99 0.58
CA ARG A 391 7.88 -3.22 -0.85
C ARG A 391 6.62 -3.69 -1.56
N LEU A 392 5.89 -4.63 -0.95
CA LEU A 392 4.66 -5.18 -1.51
C LEU A 392 3.46 -4.21 -1.40
N SER A 393 3.53 -3.23 -0.51
CA SER A 393 2.46 -2.26 -0.27
C SER A 393 2.75 -0.87 -0.86
N THR A 394 3.81 -0.75 -1.65
CA THR A 394 4.23 0.53 -2.24
C THR A 394 4.54 0.34 -3.72
N LEU A 395 3.98 1.16 -4.59
CA LEU A 395 4.37 1.27 -6.00
C LEU A 395 3.99 2.65 -6.54
N ASP A 396 2.79 2.79 -7.06
CA ASP A 396 2.24 4.03 -7.60
C ASP A 396 1.67 4.95 -6.49
N ILE A 397 1.23 4.35 -5.40
CA ILE A 397 0.82 5.01 -4.14
C ILE A 397 1.28 4.15 -2.95
N PHE A 398 1.16 4.68 -1.74
CA PHE A 398 1.18 3.88 -0.53
C PHE A 398 -0.17 3.17 -0.37
N MET A 399 -0.16 1.85 -0.43
CA MET A 399 -1.34 1.03 -0.19
C MET A 399 -1.37 0.59 1.29
N ASP A 400 -2.56 0.60 1.88
CA ASP A 400 -2.76 -0.04 3.19
C ASP A 400 -2.28 -1.49 3.16
N CYS A 401 -2.82 -2.26 2.21
CA CYS A 401 -2.46 -3.64 1.95
C CYS A 401 -2.52 -3.96 0.45
N PRO A 402 -1.71 -4.90 -0.06
CA PRO A 402 -1.62 -5.14 -1.50
C PRO A 402 -2.74 -6.04 -2.05
N GLN A 403 -3.60 -6.62 -1.21
CA GLN A 403 -4.64 -7.54 -1.66
C GLN A 403 -6.06 -7.14 -1.28
N ARG A 404 -6.37 -6.97 0.01
CA ARG A 404 -7.75 -6.80 0.49
C ARG A 404 -8.39 -5.52 -0.05
N GLU A 405 -7.66 -4.40 -0.01
CA GLU A 405 -8.16 -3.08 -0.39
C GLU A 405 -7.32 -2.39 -1.45
N ARG A 406 -5.99 -2.39 -1.33
CA ARG A 406 -5.05 -1.64 -2.17
C ARG A 406 -5.30 -0.13 -2.09
N GLY A 407 -5.82 0.34 -0.95
CA GLY A 407 -6.26 1.72 -0.77
C GLY A 407 -5.14 2.67 -0.42
N GLY A 408 -5.21 3.88 -0.94
CA GLY A 408 -4.36 5.00 -0.52
C GLY A 408 -4.92 5.62 0.76
N TRP A 409 -4.81 4.93 1.90
CA TRP A 409 -5.31 5.41 3.18
C TRP A 409 -4.36 6.44 3.80
N LEU A 410 -4.94 7.56 4.22
CA LEU A 410 -4.25 8.50 5.10
C LEU A 410 -4.00 7.85 6.47
N CYS A 411 -3.04 8.35 7.21
CA CYS A 411 -2.46 7.76 8.40
C CYS A 411 -1.51 6.60 8.10
N ASP A 412 -1.94 5.53 7.42
CA ASP A 412 -1.05 4.47 6.90
C ASP A 412 0.10 5.04 6.09
N SER A 413 -0.23 6.01 5.22
CA SER A 413 0.74 6.67 4.36
C SER A 413 1.82 7.41 5.13
N THR A 414 1.50 8.03 6.25
CA THR A 414 2.48 8.77 7.07
C THR A 414 3.62 7.87 7.53
N PHE A 415 3.30 6.69 8.04
CA PHE A 415 4.30 5.70 8.48
C PHE A 415 5.00 5.04 7.28
N SER A 416 4.25 4.76 6.21
CA SER A 416 4.81 4.18 4.98
C SER A 416 5.78 5.14 4.28
N ALA A 417 5.50 6.44 4.27
CA ALA A 417 6.36 7.46 3.68
C ALA A 417 7.69 7.62 4.44
N GLU A 418 7.63 7.66 5.77
CA GLU A 418 8.85 7.67 6.60
C GLU A 418 9.69 6.42 6.34
N ALA A 419 9.02 5.26 6.34
CA ALA A 419 9.69 3.99 6.07
C ALA A 419 10.28 3.93 4.64
N ALA A 420 9.57 4.42 3.62
CA ALA A 420 10.06 4.42 2.23
C ALA A 420 11.30 5.29 2.05
N TRP A 421 11.36 6.44 2.73
CA TRP A 421 12.56 7.25 2.73
C TRP A 421 13.74 6.54 3.39
N GLN A 422 13.54 5.93 4.55
CA GLN A 422 14.58 5.21 5.29
C GLN A 422 15.03 3.91 4.59
N LEU A 423 14.10 3.16 4.00
CA LEU A 423 14.37 1.82 3.49
C LEU A 423 14.66 1.78 1.98
N PHE A 424 14.23 2.79 1.23
CA PHE A 424 14.40 2.86 -0.23
C PHE A 424 15.09 4.14 -0.71
N GLY A 425 15.10 5.21 0.09
CA GLY A 425 15.67 6.51 -0.29
C GLY A 425 14.88 7.21 -1.39
N SER A 426 13.57 7.03 -1.45
CA SER A 426 12.72 7.56 -2.52
C SER A 426 11.57 8.43 -1.99
N LEU A 427 11.34 9.56 -2.65
CA LEU A 427 10.26 10.51 -2.39
C LEU A 427 9.22 10.55 -3.54
N GLY A 428 9.44 9.78 -4.61
CA GLY A 428 8.60 9.86 -5.82
C GLY A 428 7.16 9.44 -5.55
N THR A 429 6.96 8.29 -4.91
CA THR A 429 5.64 7.78 -4.54
C THR A 429 4.95 8.70 -3.54
N GLU A 430 5.67 9.19 -2.51
CA GLU A 430 5.12 10.12 -1.52
C GLU A 430 4.62 11.40 -2.17
N LYS A 431 5.41 12.01 -3.06
CA LYS A 431 5.01 13.22 -3.76
C LYS A 431 3.77 13.02 -4.63
N ASP A 432 3.69 11.91 -5.36
CA ASP A 432 2.53 11.58 -6.17
C ASP A 432 1.29 11.31 -5.31
N PHE A 433 1.47 10.62 -4.18
CA PHE A 433 0.42 10.34 -3.20
C PHE A 433 -0.16 11.64 -2.61
N LEU A 434 0.68 12.52 -2.06
CA LEU A 434 0.28 13.82 -1.53
C LEU A 434 -0.39 14.69 -2.60
N GLU A 435 0.16 14.72 -3.83
CA GLU A 435 -0.42 15.51 -4.92
C GLU A 435 -1.84 15.04 -5.26
N ASN A 436 -2.12 13.73 -5.23
CA ASN A 436 -3.46 13.20 -5.47
C ASN A 436 -4.47 13.76 -4.46
N PHE A 437 -4.16 13.71 -3.17
CA PHE A 437 -5.04 14.28 -2.13
C PHE A 437 -5.21 15.79 -2.26
N LEU A 438 -4.14 16.51 -2.52
CA LEU A 438 -4.18 17.98 -2.64
C LEU A 438 -4.90 18.47 -3.91
N LEU A 439 -5.06 17.61 -4.93
CA LEU A 439 -5.83 17.88 -6.14
C LEU A 439 -7.32 17.52 -6.01
N THR A 440 -7.72 16.69 -5.04
CA THR A 440 -9.11 16.24 -4.95
C THR A 440 -10.10 17.40 -4.76
N GLU A 441 -11.25 17.31 -5.43
CA GLU A 441 -12.40 18.17 -5.17
C GLU A 441 -13.37 17.57 -4.14
N ASN A 442 -13.08 16.35 -3.67
CA ASN A 442 -13.95 15.59 -2.77
C ASN A 442 -13.58 15.86 -1.29
N MET A 443 -13.76 17.10 -0.83
CA MET A 443 -13.54 17.48 0.57
C MET A 443 -14.85 17.70 1.32
N TRP A 444 -14.88 17.29 2.57
CA TRP A 444 -15.95 17.59 3.48
C TRP A 444 -15.57 18.75 4.41
N LYS A 445 -16.16 19.94 4.24
CA LYS A 445 -15.88 21.13 5.07
C LYS A 445 -14.38 21.45 5.24
N GLY A 446 -13.59 21.22 4.20
CA GLY A 446 -12.13 21.41 4.24
C GLY A 446 -11.33 20.16 4.64
N PHE A 447 -11.95 19.07 5.08
CA PHE A 447 -11.27 17.80 5.36
C PHE A 447 -11.12 16.95 4.12
N PHE A 448 -9.97 16.34 3.96
CA PHE A 448 -9.65 15.42 2.88
C PHE A 448 -10.36 14.07 3.08
N PRO A 449 -10.65 13.33 2.00
CA PRO A 449 -11.16 11.97 2.13
C PRO A 449 -10.14 11.09 2.88
N GLU A 450 -10.63 10.11 3.64
CA GLU A 450 -9.75 9.21 4.41
C GLU A 450 -8.91 8.30 3.52
N VAL A 451 -9.41 7.99 2.30
CA VAL A 451 -8.77 7.13 1.30
C VAL A 451 -8.96 7.73 -0.09
N TYR A 452 -7.86 7.78 -0.87
CA TYR A 452 -7.89 8.36 -2.22
C TYR A 452 -6.65 7.92 -3.05
N PRO A 453 -6.74 7.77 -4.39
CA PRO A 453 -7.95 7.83 -5.21
C PRO A 453 -8.93 6.69 -4.90
N GLY A 454 -10.21 6.90 -5.20
CA GLY A 454 -11.25 5.93 -4.92
C GLY A 454 -12.63 6.37 -5.36
N SER A 455 -13.62 5.52 -5.14
CA SER A 455 -15.01 5.84 -5.45
C SER A 455 -15.47 7.09 -4.72
N LYS A 456 -16.26 7.91 -5.40
CA LYS A 456 -16.83 9.14 -4.82
C LYS A 456 -17.66 8.78 -3.59
N LYS A 457 -17.19 9.20 -2.42
CA LYS A 457 -18.01 9.17 -1.20
C LYS A 457 -19.09 10.24 -1.26
N ASP A 458 -20.17 9.99 -0.56
CA ASP A 458 -21.16 11.02 -0.32
C ASP A 458 -20.50 12.21 0.39
N LYS A 459 -20.57 13.41 -0.22
CA LYS A 459 -20.00 14.64 0.38
C LYS A 459 -20.60 14.99 1.75
N THR A 460 -21.64 14.27 2.18
CA THR A 460 -22.24 14.40 3.51
C THR A 460 -21.61 13.52 4.58
N ASP A 461 -20.80 12.53 4.18
CA ASP A 461 -20.08 11.64 5.10
C ASP A 461 -18.64 12.16 5.31
N PRO A 462 -18.29 12.58 6.53
CA PRO A 462 -16.94 13.06 6.83
C PRO A 462 -15.87 11.96 6.74
N GLY A 463 -16.22 10.67 6.77
CA GLY A 463 -15.27 9.60 6.99
C GLY A 463 -14.53 9.76 8.32
N ILE A 464 -13.25 9.38 8.37
CA ILE A 464 -12.36 9.56 9.53
C ILE A 464 -11.67 10.93 9.41
N ILE A 465 -12.20 11.94 10.07
CA ILE A 465 -11.73 13.34 9.90
C ILE A 465 -10.29 13.56 10.36
N ASN A 466 -9.86 12.89 11.41
CA ASN A 466 -8.50 13.04 11.92
C ASN A 466 -7.43 12.38 11.02
N TRP A 467 -7.82 11.65 9.97
CA TRP A 467 -6.90 11.22 8.90
C TRP A 467 -6.35 12.43 8.12
N SER A 468 -7.11 13.52 8.01
CA SER A 468 -6.60 14.79 7.46
C SER A 468 -5.50 15.43 8.31
N TYR A 469 -5.46 15.17 9.62
CA TYR A 469 -4.35 15.63 10.49
C TYR A 469 -3.06 14.89 10.15
N TRP A 470 -3.16 13.59 9.86
CA TRP A 470 -2.01 12.79 9.44
C TRP A 470 -1.48 13.22 8.07
N LEU A 471 -2.36 13.56 7.10
CA LEU A 471 -1.93 14.18 5.84
C LEU A 471 -1.11 15.45 6.08
N ALA A 472 -1.56 16.30 6.99
CA ALA A 472 -0.86 17.54 7.31
C ALA A 472 0.52 17.28 7.96
N ILE A 473 0.61 16.25 8.82
CA ILE A 473 1.89 15.82 9.42
C ILE A 473 2.81 15.27 8.32
N GLU A 474 2.32 14.37 7.47
CA GLU A 474 3.07 13.79 6.36
C GLU A 474 3.59 14.88 5.40
N LEU A 475 2.78 15.89 5.09
CA LEU A 475 3.20 17.04 4.26
C LEU A 475 4.33 17.85 4.93
N CYS A 476 4.27 18.05 6.25
CA CYS A 476 5.34 18.69 6.99
C CYS A 476 6.64 17.88 6.98
N ASP A 477 6.50 16.55 7.15
CA ASP A 477 7.64 15.61 7.12
C ASP A 477 8.22 15.49 5.71
N TYR A 478 7.38 15.47 4.67
CA TYR A 478 7.82 15.52 3.28
C TYR A 478 8.66 16.78 3.01
N TYR A 479 8.21 17.94 3.50
CA TYR A 479 8.99 19.18 3.35
C TYR A 479 10.35 19.11 4.05
N GLN A 480 10.39 18.56 5.26
CA GLN A 480 11.64 18.39 6.01
C GLN A 480 12.61 17.45 5.27
N ARG A 481 12.08 16.36 4.71
CA ARG A 481 12.86 15.38 3.94
C ARG A 481 13.34 15.95 2.60
N SER A 482 12.44 16.64 1.87
CA SER A 482 12.66 17.01 0.45
C SER A 482 13.20 18.43 0.23
N GLY A 483 12.92 19.37 1.14
CA GLY A 483 13.14 20.80 0.92
C GLY A 483 12.22 21.42 -0.15
N ASP A 484 11.19 20.70 -0.64
CA ASP A 484 10.35 21.12 -1.78
C ASP A 484 9.32 22.19 -1.41
N ARG A 485 9.83 23.41 -1.18
CA ARG A 485 9.02 24.59 -0.88
C ARG A 485 8.01 24.90 -1.98
N ALA A 486 8.37 24.69 -3.24
CA ALA A 486 7.52 25.01 -4.37
C ALA A 486 6.24 24.14 -4.37
N PHE A 487 6.35 22.87 -4.00
CA PHE A 487 5.21 21.98 -3.84
C PHE A 487 4.25 22.46 -2.76
N LEU A 488 4.74 22.84 -1.59
CA LEU A 488 3.93 23.37 -0.50
C LEU A 488 3.18 24.64 -0.92
N GLU A 489 3.87 25.58 -1.56
CA GLU A 489 3.28 26.86 -1.99
C GLU A 489 2.22 26.65 -3.09
N LYS A 490 2.41 25.70 -4.00
CA LYS A 490 1.42 25.33 -5.02
C LYS A 490 0.07 24.98 -4.40
N PHE A 491 0.07 24.30 -3.25
CA PHE A 491 -1.13 23.81 -2.58
C PHE A 491 -1.50 24.60 -1.30
N ARG A 492 -0.90 25.73 -1.06
CA ARG A 492 -1.16 26.58 0.12
C ARG A 492 -2.65 26.81 0.36
N CYS A 493 -3.41 27.18 -0.66
CA CYS A 493 -4.85 27.45 -0.52
C CYS A 493 -5.64 26.22 -0.03
N ARG A 494 -5.23 25.00 -0.43
CA ARG A 494 -5.88 23.75 0.02
C ARG A 494 -5.60 23.49 1.50
N ILE A 495 -4.40 23.78 1.95
CA ILE A 495 -4.02 23.68 3.36
C ILE A 495 -4.71 24.75 4.20
N GLU A 496 -4.84 25.96 3.70
CA GLU A 496 -5.62 27.01 4.36
C GLU A 496 -7.10 26.66 4.47
N GLU A 497 -7.70 26.05 3.41
CA GLU A 497 -9.06 25.51 3.44
C GLU A 497 -9.21 24.43 4.52
N PHE A 498 -8.29 23.49 4.61
CA PHE A 498 -8.28 22.46 5.64
C PHE A 498 -8.19 23.04 7.05
N VAL A 499 -7.23 23.93 7.31
CA VAL A 499 -7.06 24.54 8.64
C VAL A 499 -8.29 25.37 9.02
N ASN A 500 -8.86 26.12 8.09
CA ASN A 500 -10.11 26.87 8.34
C ASN A 500 -11.27 25.92 8.66
N GLY A 501 -11.39 24.80 7.94
CA GLY A 501 -12.38 23.74 8.20
C GLY A 501 -12.21 23.18 9.62
N MET A 502 -11.00 22.79 9.98
CA MET A 502 -10.65 22.28 11.30
C MET A 502 -11.00 23.30 12.43
N LEU A 503 -10.57 24.54 12.27
CA LEU A 503 -10.85 25.58 13.26
C LEU A 503 -12.35 25.95 13.36
N SER A 504 -13.13 25.75 12.28
CA SER A 504 -14.57 25.96 12.29
C SER A 504 -15.35 24.97 13.18
N LEU A 505 -14.72 23.82 13.51
CA LEU A 505 -15.28 22.81 14.42
C LEU A 505 -14.97 23.09 15.89
N ARG A 506 -14.26 24.17 16.21
CA ARG A 506 -14.04 24.56 17.62
C ARG A 506 -15.33 25.00 18.25
N GLY A 507 -15.75 24.26 19.29
CA GLY A 507 -16.94 24.54 20.05
C GLY A 507 -16.75 25.60 21.13
N LYS A 508 -17.73 25.74 22.02
CA LYS A 508 -17.70 26.68 23.15
C LYS A 508 -16.59 26.38 24.15
N THR A 509 -16.11 25.13 24.19
CA THR A 509 -15.00 24.70 25.05
C THR A 509 -13.66 25.25 24.56
N GLY A 510 -13.58 25.71 23.29
CA GLY A 510 -12.33 26.10 22.62
C GLY A 510 -11.58 24.93 22.00
N LEU A 511 -12.06 23.69 22.14
CA LEU A 511 -11.55 22.49 21.50
C LEU A 511 -12.40 22.11 20.27
N ILE A 512 -11.88 21.23 19.44
CA ILE A 512 -12.61 20.65 18.31
C ILE A 512 -13.64 19.69 18.83
N GLU A 513 -14.90 19.88 18.39
CA GLU A 513 -16.06 19.10 18.81
C GLU A 513 -16.69 18.45 17.59
N THR A 514 -16.86 17.13 17.61
CA THR A 514 -17.41 16.37 16.49
C THR A 514 -18.35 15.27 16.95
N GLU A 515 -19.39 15.00 16.16
CA GLU A 515 -20.33 13.90 16.40
C GLU A 515 -19.92 12.60 15.68
N LYS A 516 -19.02 12.71 14.69
CA LYS A 516 -18.61 11.60 13.81
C LYS A 516 -17.15 11.73 13.37
N GLY A 517 -16.58 10.62 12.92
CA GLY A 517 -15.30 10.63 12.22
C GLY A 517 -14.06 10.70 13.09
N GLU A 518 -14.16 10.41 14.38
CA GLU A 518 -13.01 10.31 15.28
C GLU A 518 -12.49 8.87 15.32
N PHE A 519 -11.16 8.73 15.30
CA PHE A 519 -10.49 7.44 15.39
C PHE A 519 -9.20 7.57 16.22
N VAL A 520 -8.95 6.62 17.09
CA VAL A 520 -7.70 6.56 17.88
C VAL A 520 -6.97 5.26 17.63
N ASP A 521 -7.66 4.11 17.64
CA ASP A 521 -7.04 2.80 17.51
C ASP A 521 -8.09 1.71 17.21
N TRP A 522 -7.72 0.61 16.57
CA TRP A 522 -8.56 -0.58 16.41
C TRP A 522 -8.72 -1.36 17.72
N SER A 523 -9.21 -0.71 18.75
CA SER A 523 -9.41 -1.27 20.08
C SER A 523 -10.70 -0.75 20.72
N LEU A 524 -10.86 -0.99 22.02
CA LEU A 524 -11.97 -0.41 22.79
C LEU A 524 -11.90 1.13 22.87
N ALA A 525 -10.75 1.72 22.56
CA ALA A 525 -10.56 3.16 22.49
C ALA A 525 -11.45 3.84 21.45
N ASN A 526 -11.82 3.12 20.39
CA ASN A 526 -12.56 3.69 19.24
C ASN A 526 -14.09 3.65 19.41
N ARG A 527 -14.59 3.51 20.62
CA ARG A 527 -16.03 3.55 20.86
C ARG A 527 -16.53 4.99 20.98
N ASP A 528 -17.70 5.26 20.42
CA ASP A 528 -18.33 6.59 20.40
C ASP A 528 -18.36 7.25 21.76
N PHE A 529 -18.72 6.52 22.83
CA PHE A 529 -18.77 7.07 24.18
C PHE A 529 -17.39 7.41 24.74
N ALA A 530 -16.31 6.85 24.20
CA ALA A 530 -14.94 7.13 24.63
C ALA A 530 -14.39 8.41 24.01
N LEU A 531 -14.82 8.78 22.78
CA LEU A 531 -14.23 9.85 21.99
C LEU A 531 -15.12 11.09 21.81
N LYS A 532 -16.44 10.98 22.02
CA LYS A 532 -17.39 12.05 21.67
C LYS A 532 -17.93 12.79 22.88
N PRO A 533 -18.34 14.05 22.70
CA PRO A 533 -18.20 14.87 21.48
C PRO A 533 -16.82 15.49 21.29
N ILE A 534 -15.92 15.37 22.27
CA ILE A 534 -14.58 15.96 22.27
C ILE A 534 -13.56 14.85 22.48
N SER A 535 -12.79 14.51 21.44
CA SER A 535 -11.64 13.63 21.57
C SER A 535 -10.42 14.42 22.01
N ILE A 536 -9.93 14.21 23.20
CA ILE A 536 -8.72 14.89 23.70
C ILE A 536 -7.49 14.42 22.93
N ALA A 537 -7.37 13.11 22.72
CA ALA A 537 -6.25 12.53 21.96
C ALA A 537 -6.12 13.16 20.55
N ASN A 538 -7.24 13.29 19.81
CA ASN A 538 -7.23 13.92 18.48
C ASN A 538 -7.09 15.44 18.55
N ASN A 539 -7.56 16.11 19.60
CA ASN A 539 -7.26 17.53 19.82
C ASN A 539 -5.76 17.79 20.08
N CYS A 540 -5.07 16.86 20.76
CA CYS A 540 -3.60 16.92 20.89
C CYS A 540 -2.92 16.82 19.51
N LEU A 541 -3.37 15.93 18.65
CA LEU A 541 -2.86 15.80 17.27
C LEU A 541 -3.13 17.07 16.46
N ALA A 542 -4.32 17.66 16.59
CA ALA A 542 -4.66 18.94 15.94
C ALA A 542 -3.76 20.09 16.41
N VAL A 543 -3.39 20.13 17.68
CA VAL A 543 -2.40 21.10 18.20
C VAL A 543 -1.06 20.93 17.49
N LYS A 544 -0.53 19.69 17.38
CA LYS A 544 0.72 19.41 16.65
C LYS A 544 0.64 19.87 15.19
N VAL A 545 -0.49 19.62 14.52
CA VAL A 545 -0.72 20.08 13.13
C VAL A 545 -0.65 21.60 13.02
N LEU A 546 -1.37 22.32 13.88
CA LEU A 546 -1.40 23.78 13.87
C LEU A 546 -0.04 24.42 14.18
N GLU A 547 0.72 23.84 15.10
CA GLU A 547 2.08 24.27 15.43
C GLU A 547 3.00 24.12 14.22
N ARG A 548 3.04 22.92 13.61
CA ARG A 548 3.92 22.62 12.46
C ARG A 548 3.55 23.41 11.21
N LEU A 549 2.28 23.43 10.81
CA LEU A 549 1.83 24.22 9.66
C LEU A 549 2.01 25.71 9.91
N GLY A 550 1.71 26.18 11.14
CA GLY A 550 1.91 27.58 11.55
C GLY A 550 3.36 28.02 11.48
N GLU A 551 4.30 27.12 11.71
CA GLU A 551 5.73 27.36 11.55
C GLU A 551 6.13 27.40 10.07
N ILE A 552 5.81 26.38 9.30
CA ILE A 552 6.18 26.24 7.88
C ILE A 552 5.60 27.38 7.03
N TYR A 553 4.34 27.75 7.25
CA TYR A 553 3.67 28.81 6.49
C TYR A 553 3.78 30.21 7.11
N GLY A 554 4.45 30.33 8.27
CA GLY A 554 4.61 31.61 8.96
C GLY A 554 3.27 32.22 9.41
N GLN A 555 2.31 31.40 9.90
CA GLN A 555 0.96 31.81 10.26
C GLN A 555 0.77 31.98 11.78
N PRO A 556 0.86 33.22 12.33
CA PRO A 556 0.76 33.44 13.78
C PRO A 556 -0.60 33.05 14.36
N SER A 557 -1.68 33.18 13.57
CA SER A 557 -3.03 32.83 14.01
C SER A 557 -3.18 31.33 14.28
N TRP A 558 -2.53 30.49 13.48
CA TRP A 558 -2.55 29.03 13.68
C TRP A 558 -1.75 28.65 14.93
N LYS A 559 -0.56 29.24 15.11
CA LYS A 559 0.23 29.06 16.34
C LYS A 559 -0.54 29.51 17.58
N LYS A 560 -1.26 30.62 17.51
CA LYS A 560 -2.10 31.09 18.61
C LYS A 560 -3.24 30.13 18.92
N ALA A 561 -3.92 29.61 17.90
CA ALA A 561 -4.98 28.60 18.08
C ALA A 561 -4.44 27.34 18.76
N ALA A 562 -3.27 26.85 18.34
CA ALA A 562 -2.58 25.74 18.96
C ALA A 562 -2.28 25.99 20.45
N GLN A 563 -1.72 27.15 20.79
CA GLN A 563 -1.42 27.54 22.18
C GLN A 563 -2.68 27.59 23.04
N ASP A 564 -3.79 28.14 22.52
CA ASP A 564 -5.05 28.24 23.24
C ASP A 564 -5.62 26.85 23.53
N MET A 565 -5.61 25.94 22.52
CA MET A 565 -6.07 24.55 22.68
C MET A 565 -5.17 23.78 23.65
N ARG A 566 -3.86 23.90 23.53
CA ARG A 566 -2.87 23.28 24.43
C ARG A 566 -3.11 23.70 25.87
N ALA A 567 -3.29 24.98 26.16
CA ALA A 567 -3.55 25.48 27.50
C ALA A 567 -4.88 24.99 28.10
N ILE A 568 -5.88 24.64 27.26
CA ILE A 568 -7.13 24.03 27.72
C ILE A 568 -6.87 22.56 28.12
N ILE A 569 -6.16 21.82 27.28
CA ILE A 569 -5.88 20.40 27.51
C ILE A 569 -5.01 20.22 28.76
N GLU A 570 -3.92 20.98 28.89
CA GLU A 570 -2.99 20.90 30.02
C GLU A 570 -3.70 21.19 31.36
N ARG A 571 -4.69 22.09 31.39
CA ARG A 571 -5.51 22.31 32.58
C ARG A 571 -6.42 21.15 32.96
N LEU A 572 -6.78 20.29 32.02
CA LEU A 572 -7.55 19.08 32.29
C LEU A 572 -6.68 17.97 32.91
N ASP A 573 -5.38 18.01 32.66
CA ASP A 573 -4.43 16.98 33.05
C ASP A 573 -3.87 17.19 34.47
N ASP A 574 -3.98 18.39 35.05
CA ASP A 574 -3.41 18.76 36.37
C ASP A 574 -3.90 17.91 37.54
N THR A 575 -4.95 17.09 37.36
CA THR A 575 -5.57 16.30 38.42
C THR A 575 -5.48 14.79 38.21
N ALA A 576 -4.95 14.32 37.12
CA ALA A 576 -5.18 12.95 36.65
C ALA A 576 -3.92 12.24 36.22
N GLY A 577 -2.95 11.87 36.97
CA GLY A 577 -1.81 11.05 36.48
C GLY A 577 -2.25 9.94 35.49
N ILE A 578 -1.32 9.29 34.83
CA ILE A 578 -1.55 8.33 33.74
C ILE A 578 -2.61 7.25 34.03
N PHE A 579 -2.83 6.93 35.32
CA PHE A 579 -3.81 5.97 35.81
C PHE A 579 -5.00 6.60 36.49
N GLY A 580 -5.02 7.92 36.66
CA GLY A 580 -6.00 8.64 37.49
C GLY A 580 -7.10 9.31 36.68
N GLY A 581 -8.02 8.56 36.09
CA GLY A 581 -9.34 9.10 35.75
C GLY A 581 -9.43 10.09 34.63
N GLY A 582 -8.46 10.11 33.71
CA GLY A 582 -8.55 10.95 32.51
C GLY A 582 -8.74 10.11 31.24
N GLY A 583 -9.97 10.04 30.70
CA GLY A 583 -10.24 9.35 29.42
C GLY A 583 -9.75 10.08 28.18
N ASP A 584 -9.83 9.41 27.04
CA ASP A 584 -9.42 9.95 25.73
C ASP A 584 -10.41 10.98 25.18
N GLY A 585 -11.61 11.06 25.76
CA GLY A 585 -12.61 12.05 25.43
C GLY A 585 -12.90 13.01 26.60
N ALA A 586 -13.67 14.07 26.31
CA ALA A 586 -14.14 15.00 27.31
C ALA A 586 -15.62 15.34 27.14
N ILE A 587 -16.24 15.69 28.26
CA ILE A 587 -17.64 16.10 28.38
C ILE A 587 -17.76 17.41 29.16
N VAL A 588 -18.85 18.13 28.94
CA VAL A 588 -19.18 19.31 29.75
C VAL A 588 -20.19 18.89 30.82
N GLU A 589 -19.79 18.89 32.08
CA GLU A 589 -20.62 18.58 33.23
C GLU A 589 -20.65 19.77 34.17
N ASP A 590 -21.84 20.22 34.59
CA ASP A 590 -22.04 21.41 35.44
C ASP A 590 -21.32 22.67 34.92
N GLY A 591 -21.28 22.83 33.60
CA GLY A 591 -20.60 23.94 32.93
C GLY A 591 -19.06 23.89 32.92
N LYS A 592 -18.47 22.81 33.40
CA LYS A 592 -17.04 22.56 33.43
C LYS A 592 -16.66 21.43 32.47
N LEU A 593 -15.57 21.66 31.73
CA LEU A 593 -14.98 20.63 30.89
C LEU A 593 -14.23 19.62 31.77
N LYS A 594 -14.49 18.33 31.57
CA LYS A 594 -13.83 17.22 32.28
C LYS A 594 -13.53 16.10 31.31
N ARG A 595 -12.43 15.37 31.50
CA ARG A 595 -12.21 14.11 30.83
C ARG A 595 -13.25 13.06 31.24
N ASN A 596 -13.61 12.18 30.31
CA ASN A 596 -14.42 10.99 30.62
C ASN A 596 -13.59 9.89 31.35
N ASP A 597 -14.21 8.74 31.62
CA ASP A 597 -13.59 7.64 32.35
C ASP A 597 -13.15 6.48 31.40
N CYS A 598 -12.78 6.81 30.16
CA CYS A 598 -12.43 5.83 29.13
C CYS A 598 -11.01 6.05 28.59
N PRO A 599 -9.96 5.79 29.39
CA PRO A 599 -8.58 5.92 28.91
C PRO A 599 -8.15 4.73 28.06
N SER A 600 -7.24 4.98 27.10
CA SER A 600 -6.59 3.95 26.33
C SER A 600 -5.08 4.17 26.19
N GLU A 601 -4.35 3.10 25.94
CA GLU A 601 -2.92 3.19 25.62
C GLU A 601 -2.68 3.95 24.31
N GLY A 602 -3.55 3.76 23.32
CA GLY A 602 -3.48 4.49 22.04
C GLY A 602 -3.65 5.99 22.23
N GLY A 603 -4.61 6.42 23.05
CA GLY A 603 -4.81 7.82 23.41
C GLY A 603 -3.59 8.42 24.09
N ARG A 604 -3.00 7.71 25.07
CA ARG A 604 -1.77 8.16 25.76
C ARG A 604 -0.59 8.28 24.80
N SER A 605 -0.43 7.29 23.91
CA SER A 605 0.60 7.33 22.88
C SER A 605 0.45 8.56 21.99
N LEU A 606 -0.77 8.86 21.58
CA LEU A 606 -1.09 9.99 20.71
C LEU A 606 -0.87 11.36 21.40
N GLU A 607 -1.21 11.47 22.69
CA GLU A 607 -0.94 12.66 23.50
C GLU A 607 0.58 12.95 23.57
N ILE A 608 1.39 11.93 23.92
CA ILE A 608 2.86 12.07 23.99
C ILE A 608 3.46 12.36 22.61
N TYR A 609 3.02 11.64 21.57
CA TYR A 609 3.43 11.90 20.21
C TYR A 609 3.14 13.33 19.75
N SER A 610 2.05 13.90 20.24
CA SER A 610 1.65 15.29 19.97
C SER A 610 2.37 16.34 20.82
N GLY A 611 3.34 15.91 21.65
CA GLY A 611 4.19 16.80 22.45
C GLY A 611 3.65 17.14 23.82
N PHE A 612 2.62 16.43 24.31
CA PHE A 612 2.13 16.55 25.68
C PHE A 612 2.92 15.64 26.62
N HIS A 613 2.95 15.95 27.91
CA HIS A 613 3.63 15.19 28.97
C HIS A 613 5.15 14.95 28.79
N ARG A 614 5.79 15.58 27.79
CA ARG A 614 7.22 15.36 27.47
C ARG A 614 8.17 15.67 28.63
N ASN A 615 7.79 16.56 29.55
CA ASN A 615 8.60 16.96 30.68
C ASN A 615 8.20 16.24 31.99
N ASP A 616 7.14 15.42 31.97
CA ASP A 616 6.68 14.67 33.14
C ASP A 616 7.36 13.30 33.20
N ARG A 617 8.49 13.24 33.92
CA ARG A 617 9.26 12.00 34.08
C ARG A 617 8.48 10.85 34.73
N ILE A 618 7.54 11.18 35.64
CA ILE A 618 6.74 10.17 36.34
C ILE A 618 5.74 9.57 35.35
N TYR A 619 5.05 10.43 34.63
CA TYR A 619 4.09 10.02 33.59
C TYR A 619 4.76 9.16 32.52
N LEU A 620 5.90 9.60 31.96
CA LEU A 620 6.63 8.86 30.93
C LEU A 620 7.13 7.51 31.45
N ARG A 621 7.66 7.44 32.68
CA ARG A 621 8.10 6.17 33.25
C ARG A 621 6.93 5.19 33.42
N GLN A 622 5.78 5.66 33.85
CA GLN A 622 4.59 4.82 33.96
C GLN A 622 4.13 4.34 32.58
N PHE A 623 4.07 5.25 31.59
CA PHE A 623 3.75 4.89 30.20
C PHE A 623 4.69 3.80 29.64
N ILE A 624 6.01 3.95 29.81
CA ILE A 624 6.99 3.00 29.31
C ILE A 624 6.82 1.63 29.98
N LYS A 625 6.63 1.56 31.31
CA LYS A 625 6.72 0.34 32.10
C LYS A 625 5.41 -0.44 32.25
N THR A 626 4.26 0.18 31.98
CA THR A 626 2.95 -0.44 32.29
C THR A 626 2.04 -0.58 31.08
N MET A 627 2.44 -0.10 29.92
CA MET A 627 1.68 -0.14 28.67
C MET A 627 2.48 -0.84 27.57
N GLY A 628 1.84 -1.12 26.43
CA GLY A 628 2.45 -1.73 25.27
C GLY A 628 2.29 -3.24 25.19
N SER A 629 3.00 -3.87 24.25
CA SER A 629 2.85 -5.29 23.93
C SER A 629 3.41 -6.25 25.00
N CYS A 630 4.36 -5.77 25.83
CA CYS A 630 4.98 -6.57 26.89
C CYS A 630 5.27 -5.73 28.14
N PRO A 631 4.24 -5.30 28.88
CA PRO A 631 4.42 -4.45 30.04
C PRO A 631 5.24 -5.15 31.14
N GLU A 632 6.13 -4.41 31.79
CA GLU A 632 6.94 -4.90 32.89
C GLU A 632 6.08 -5.18 34.16
N PHE A 633 5.00 -4.39 34.31
CA PHE A 633 4.03 -4.55 35.37
C PHE A 633 2.67 -4.95 34.80
N PRO A 634 1.80 -5.61 35.57
CA PRO A 634 0.46 -5.96 35.11
C PRO A 634 -0.27 -4.74 34.54
N ALA A 635 -0.87 -4.92 33.35
CA ALA A 635 -1.65 -3.88 32.70
C ALA A 635 -2.81 -3.45 33.62
N ASN A 636 -3.10 -2.14 33.65
CA ASN A 636 -4.25 -1.62 34.35
C ASN A 636 -5.54 -2.06 33.63
N PRO A 637 -6.42 -2.85 34.24
CA PRO A 637 -7.64 -3.34 33.61
C PRO A 637 -8.62 -2.23 33.20
N ASN A 638 -8.43 -1.02 33.72
CA ASN A 638 -9.27 0.13 33.40
C ASN A 638 -8.77 0.93 32.19
N ILE A 639 -7.62 0.55 31.61
CA ILE A 639 -7.07 1.18 30.41
C ILE A 639 -7.22 0.22 29.23
N ALA A 640 -7.84 0.68 28.14
CA ALA A 640 -7.96 -0.13 26.94
C ALA A 640 -6.57 -0.33 26.29
N GLY A 641 -6.18 -1.59 26.07
CA GLY A 641 -4.93 -1.92 25.41
C GLY A 641 -4.93 -1.51 23.92
N SER A 642 -3.75 -1.27 23.39
CA SER A 642 -3.55 -0.91 21.98
C SER A 642 -3.58 -2.10 21.04
N ASN A 643 -4.00 -1.86 19.79
CA ASN A 643 -3.77 -2.74 18.66
C ASN A 643 -2.53 -2.27 17.87
N LEU A 644 -2.06 -3.09 16.93
CA LEU A 644 -0.89 -2.76 16.13
C LEU A 644 -1.13 -1.51 15.29
N PHE A 645 -2.20 -1.49 14.52
CA PHE A 645 -2.65 -0.27 13.83
C PHE A 645 -3.73 0.45 14.67
N ILE A 646 -3.43 1.63 15.24
CA ILE A 646 -2.21 2.41 15.12
C ILE A 646 -1.56 2.65 16.50
N GLY A 647 -2.22 2.22 17.57
CA GLY A 647 -1.80 2.56 18.94
C GLY A 647 -0.38 2.10 19.26
N LEU A 648 -0.01 0.85 18.92
CA LEU A 648 1.35 0.35 19.12
C LEU A 648 2.35 1.04 18.17
N MET A 649 1.96 1.33 16.92
CA MET A 649 2.87 2.01 15.99
C MET A 649 3.23 3.41 16.49
N ILE A 650 2.26 4.17 16.99
CA ILE A 650 2.50 5.48 17.62
C ILE A 650 3.37 5.31 18.87
N ARG A 651 3.12 4.27 19.69
CA ARG A 651 3.94 3.97 20.85
C ARG A 651 5.40 3.70 20.45
N PHE A 652 5.65 2.91 19.43
CA PHE A 652 7.01 2.66 18.94
C PHE A 652 7.71 3.94 18.49
N ALA A 653 7.00 4.83 17.79
CA ALA A 653 7.51 6.14 17.45
C ALA A 653 7.84 6.98 18.70
N VAL A 654 6.97 6.96 19.71
CA VAL A 654 7.21 7.65 20.99
C VAL A 654 8.42 7.09 21.73
N LEU A 655 8.55 5.77 21.86
CA LEU A 655 9.72 5.14 22.49
C LEU A 655 11.02 5.52 21.76
N SER A 656 10.99 5.55 20.43
CA SER A 656 12.11 6.02 19.61
C SER A 656 12.48 7.48 19.89
N GLU A 657 11.49 8.38 19.94
CA GLU A 657 11.70 9.81 20.22
C GLU A 657 12.20 10.07 21.66
N LEU A 658 11.86 9.20 22.60
CA LEU A 658 12.33 9.27 23.98
C LEU A 658 13.71 8.63 24.19
N GLY A 659 14.27 7.95 23.16
CA GLY A 659 15.52 7.23 23.24
C GLY A 659 15.46 5.93 24.04
N GLU A 660 14.26 5.38 24.26
CA GLU A 660 14.00 4.14 24.99
C GLU A 660 14.19 2.92 24.07
N THR A 661 15.39 2.80 23.51
CA THR A 661 15.70 1.81 22.46
C THR A 661 15.63 0.37 22.94
N GLU A 662 16.04 0.07 24.17
CA GLU A 662 15.95 -1.27 24.73
C GLU A 662 14.48 -1.73 24.83
N GLU A 663 13.61 -0.86 25.31
CA GLU A 663 12.17 -1.10 25.38
C GLU A 663 11.56 -1.30 23.98
N LEU A 664 11.92 -0.43 23.05
CA LEU A 664 11.48 -0.51 21.66
C LEU A 664 11.89 -1.87 21.04
N ILE A 665 13.13 -2.30 21.19
CA ILE A 665 13.62 -3.59 20.68
C ILE A 665 12.82 -4.75 21.28
N ARG A 666 12.56 -4.71 22.59
CA ARG A 666 11.81 -5.73 23.31
C ARG A 666 10.39 -5.87 22.76
N GLU A 667 9.71 -4.75 22.56
CA GLU A 667 8.34 -4.74 22.03
C GLU A 667 8.27 -5.12 20.55
N LEU A 668 9.19 -4.63 19.71
CA LEU A 668 9.27 -5.04 18.31
C LEU A 668 9.47 -6.56 18.17
N LYS A 669 10.34 -7.15 18.98
CA LYS A 669 10.52 -8.61 18.98
C LYS A 669 9.27 -9.34 19.43
N GLN A 670 8.59 -8.87 20.48
CA GLN A 670 7.37 -9.48 20.98
C GLN A 670 6.26 -9.55 19.92
N VAL A 671 6.08 -8.48 19.15
CA VAL A 671 5.05 -8.40 18.12
C VAL A 671 5.48 -9.15 16.85
N TYR A 672 6.58 -8.74 16.24
CA TYR A 672 6.90 -9.15 14.87
C TYR A 672 7.48 -10.55 14.74
N LEU A 673 8.12 -11.10 15.79
CA LEU A 673 8.58 -12.49 15.72
C LEU A 673 7.42 -13.49 15.77
N GLU A 674 6.32 -13.14 16.46
CA GLU A 674 5.08 -13.96 16.42
C GLU A 674 4.46 -13.94 15.00
N GLU A 675 4.41 -12.78 14.35
CA GLU A 675 3.88 -12.67 12.99
C GLU A 675 4.74 -13.42 11.97
N LEU A 676 6.07 -13.39 12.10
CA LEU A 676 6.98 -14.14 11.24
C LEU A 676 6.79 -15.67 11.32
N LYS A 677 6.22 -16.21 12.41
CA LYS A 677 5.90 -17.64 12.53
C LYS A 677 4.82 -18.09 11.56
N VAL A 678 3.94 -17.18 11.11
CA VAL A 678 2.92 -17.48 10.12
C VAL A 678 3.54 -17.80 8.75
N GLY A 679 4.76 -17.32 8.51
CA GLY A 679 5.58 -17.67 7.34
C GLY A 679 5.26 -16.88 6.07
N SER A 680 4.40 -15.83 6.12
CA SER A 680 4.17 -14.94 4.96
C SER A 680 5.40 -14.09 4.63
N GLY A 681 6.30 -13.91 5.61
CA GLY A 681 7.43 -12.99 5.52
C GLY A 681 7.04 -11.52 5.51
N THR A 682 5.79 -11.22 5.88
CA THR A 682 5.17 -9.89 5.92
C THR A 682 4.47 -9.67 7.25
N PHE A 683 4.10 -8.44 7.55
CA PHE A 683 3.49 -8.02 8.82
C PHE A 683 2.04 -7.58 8.64
N PHE A 684 1.25 -7.72 9.70
CA PHE A 684 -0.21 -7.67 9.68
C PHE A 684 -0.76 -6.31 10.07
N GLU A 685 -2.05 -6.07 9.77
CA GLU A 685 -2.76 -4.88 10.18
C GLU A 685 -2.96 -4.82 11.69
N ASN A 686 -3.26 -5.95 12.28
CA ASN A 686 -3.55 -6.04 13.71
C ASN A 686 -3.12 -7.38 14.30
N ILE A 687 -3.08 -7.44 15.62
CA ILE A 687 -2.66 -8.61 16.39
C ILE A 687 -3.50 -9.86 16.07
N ASN A 688 -4.71 -9.70 15.55
CA ASN A 688 -5.64 -10.78 15.22
C ASN A 688 -5.52 -11.25 13.74
N ALA A 689 -4.49 -10.87 13.03
CA ALA A 689 -4.16 -11.33 11.68
C ALA A 689 -5.27 -11.10 10.63
N ILE A 690 -5.86 -9.90 10.57
CA ILE A 690 -6.91 -9.60 9.58
C ILE A 690 -6.34 -9.42 8.18
N SER A 691 -5.19 -8.78 8.02
CA SER A 691 -4.53 -8.51 6.73
C SER A 691 -3.08 -8.93 6.81
N GLY A 692 -2.69 -9.94 6.06
CA GLY A 692 -1.37 -10.59 6.17
C GLY A 692 -0.18 -9.77 5.65
N CYS A 693 -0.44 -8.60 5.07
CA CYS A 693 0.59 -7.67 4.59
C CYS A 693 0.02 -6.25 4.67
N HIS A 694 0.56 -5.40 5.54
CA HIS A 694 0.05 -4.04 5.75
C HIS A 694 1.20 -3.03 5.82
N GLY A 695 1.19 -2.06 4.89
CA GLY A 695 2.34 -1.22 4.51
C GLY A 695 2.98 -0.43 5.64
N PHE A 696 2.18 0.11 6.57
CA PHE A 696 2.68 0.93 7.69
C PHE A 696 3.75 0.23 8.54
N ASN A 697 3.76 -1.12 8.57
CA ASN A 697 4.75 -1.91 9.31
C ASN A 697 6.19 -1.78 8.78
N GLY A 698 6.38 -1.20 7.59
CA GLY A 698 7.70 -0.76 7.13
C GLY A 698 8.41 0.12 8.17
N MET A 699 7.64 0.84 8.98
CA MET A 699 8.13 1.70 10.05
C MET A 699 9.00 0.93 11.07
N ALA A 700 8.72 -0.36 11.34
CA ALA A 700 9.58 -1.17 12.22
C ALA A 700 11.02 -1.21 11.71
N GLY A 701 11.23 -1.37 10.40
CA GLY A 701 12.56 -1.33 9.78
C GLY A 701 13.23 0.06 9.85
N ALA A 702 12.44 1.12 9.66
CA ALA A 702 12.92 2.48 9.81
C ALA A 702 13.37 2.78 11.24
N LEU A 703 12.58 2.37 12.24
CA LEU A 703 12.91 2.52 13.66
C LEU A 703 14.17 1.76 14.06
N LEU A 704 14.42 0.55 13.53
CA LEU A 704 15.66 -0.19 13.77
C LEU A 704 16.87 0.57 13.25
N LYS A 705 16.80 1.13 12.05
CA LYS A 705 17.87 1.97 11.50
C LYS A 705 18.09 3.24 12.30
N LYS A 706 17.03 3.95 12.61
CA LYS A 706 17.08 5.19 13.38
C LYS A 706 17.71 4.97 14.74
N ASN A 707 17.24 4.01 15.50
CA ASN A 707 17.65 3.82 16.88
C ASN A 707 18.98 3.06 16.99
N ILE A 708 19.10 1.91 16.34
CA ILE A 708 20.27 1.06 16.52
C ILE A 708 21.48 1.59 15.74
N LEU A 709 21.34 1.86 14.43
CA LEU A 709 22.44 2.49 13.68
C LEU A 709 22.65 3.94 14.07
N GLY A 710 21.64 4.59 14.62
CA GLY A 710 21.66 6.01 14.92
C GLY A 710 21.41 6.91 13.70
N LEU A 711 21.02 6.35 12.56
CA LEU A 711 20.75 7.10 11.34
C LEU A 711 19.28 7.50 11.31
N ASP A 712 18.97 8.70 11.80
CA ASP A 712 17.64 9.30 11.61
C ASP A 712 17.41 9.66 10.13
N GLN A 713 16.23 10.14 9.78
CA GLN A 713 15.92 10.50 8.40
C GLN A 713 16.87 11.60 7.89
N PRO A 714 17.56 11.38 6.74
CA PRO A 714 18.34 12.45 6.13
C PRO A 714 17.44 13.63 5.75
N SER A 715 17.80 14.84 6.15
CA SER A 715 17.10 16.07 5.78
C SER A 715 17.75 16.72 4.58
N GLU A 716 17.09 16.67 3.42
CA GLU A 716 17.52 17.39 2.22
C GLU A 716 17.45 18.90 2.41
N LEU A 717 16.50 19.37 3.20
CA LEU A 717 16.34 20.79 3.53
C LEU A 717 17.59 21.36 4.23
N GLU A 718 18.18 20.60 5.15
CA GLU A 718 19.31 21.04 5.97
C GLU A 718 20.65 20.45 5.52
N LYS A 719 20.65 19.47 4.58
CA LYS A 719 21.83 18.66 4.20
C LYS A 719 22.48 18.03 5.44
N LYS A 720 21.65 17.48 6.29
CA LYS A 720 22.05 16.99 7.61
C LYS A 720 21.38 15.66 7.96
N ILE A 721 22.08 14.87 8.73
CA ILE A 721 21.52 13.70 9.41
C ILE A 721 21.71 13.85 10.92
N LEU A 722 20.65 13.60 11.67
CA LEU A 722 20.76 13.42 13.12
C LEU A 722 21.34 12.03 13.39
N PHE A 723 22.39 11.94 14.20
CA PHE A 723 23.14 10.72 14.42
C PHE A 723 23.22 10.40 15.92
N ALA A 724 22.50 9.35 16.32
CA ALA A 724 22.40 8.94 17.72
C ALA A 724 22.36 7.39 17.84
N PRO A 725 23.49 6.69 17.75
CA PRO A 725 23.52 5.23 17.81
C PRO A 725 23.27 4.70 19.23
N HIS A 726 22.35 3.75 19.36
CA HIS A 726 22.01 3.08 20.62
C HIS A 726 22.41 1.60 20.56
N PRO A 727 23.53 1.19 21.16
CA PRO A 727 23.95 -0.20 21.17
C PRO A 727 22.99 -1.15 21.86
N SER A 728 22.38 -0.76 22.97
CA SER A 728 21.30 -1.54 23.65
C SER A 728 21.61 -3.04 23.79
N GLY A 729 22.84 -3.38 24.23
CA GLY A 729 23.31 -4.77 24.40
C GLY A 729 23.88 -5.43 23.13
N LEU A 730 23.78 -4.81 21.97
CA LEU A 730 24.36 -5.31 20.72
C LEU A 730 25.87 -5.06 20.67
N ARG A 731 26.62 -5.96 20.03
CA ARG A 731 28.08 -5.84 19.88
C ARG A 731 28.49 -5.06 18.64
N TRP A 732 27.68 -5.06 17.61
CA TRP A 732 27.90 -4.31 16.38
C TRP A 732 26.62 -4.13 15.58
N ALA A 733 26.59 -3.08 14.80
CA ALA A 733 25.64 -2.90 13.71
C ALA A 733 26.30 -2.20 12.53
N GLU A 734 25.78 -2.47 11.33
CA GLU A 734 26.18 -1.80 10.10
C GLU A 734 24.99 -1.62 9.15
N GLY A 735 25.02 -0.58 8.34
CA GLY A 735 24.00 -0.35 7.36
C GLY A 735 24.20 0.93 6.55
N THR A 736 23.28 1.13 5.62
CA THR A 736 23.30 2.23 4.65
C THR A 736 21.95 2.94 4.56
N SER A 737 21.98 4.23 4.27
CA SER A 737 20.83 5.04 3.88
C SER A 737 21.16 5.82 2.61
N LEU A 738 20.14 6.29 1.91
CA LEU A 738 20.29 7.15 0.74
C LEU A 738 19.90 8.60 1.07
N CYS A 739 20.52 9.52 0.38
CA CYS A 739 20.13 10.92 0.26
C CYS A 739 20.33 11.36 -1.21
N SER A 740 19.93 12.58 -1.57
CA SER A 740 20.04 13.05 -2.95
C SER A 740 21.47 13.02 -3.51
N ASP A 741 22.48 13.23 -2.66
CA ASP A 741 23.87 13.34 -3.09
C ASP A 741 24.66 12.03 -2.95
N GLY A 742 23.99 10.93 -2.56
CA GLY A 742 24.61 9.61 -2.50
C GLY A 742 24.25 8.77 -1.28
N MET A 743 25.14 7.87 -0.94
CA MET A 743 24.96 6.89 0.13
C MET A 743 25.58 7.37 1.44
N ILE A 744 24.86 7.20 2.52
CA ILE A 744 25.34 7.31 3.91
C ILE A 744 25.62 5.90 4.41
N PHE A 745 26.83 5.67 4.89
CA PHE A 745 27.24 4.39 5.50
C PHE A 745 27.56 4.57 6.98
N CYS A 746 27.05 3.68 7.81
CA CYS A 746 27.37 3.61 9.24
C CYS A 746 27.75 2.19 9.63
N LYS A 747 28.80 2.07 10.43
CA LYS A 747 29.17 0.85 11.14
C LYS A 747 29.69 1.20 12.52
N TRP A 748 29.24 0.48 13.53
CA TRP A 748 29.81 0.63 14.86
C TRP A 748 30.05 -0.71 15.54
N GLN A 749 30.97 -0.70 16.53
CA GLN A 749 31.31 -1.81 17.40
C GLN A 749 31.34 -1.33 18.84
N ALA A 750 30.68 -2.04 19.74
CA ALA A 750 30.60 -1.75 21.16
C ALA A 750 31.39 -2.76 21.97
N ASP A 751 32.30 -2.27 22.79
CA ASP A 751 33.04 -3.03 23.80
C ASP A 751 32.49 -2.69 25.19
N TYR A 752 31.74 -3.60 25.76
CA TYR A 752 31.04 -3.39 27.04
C TYR A 752 31.97 -3.53 28.25
N GLU A 753 33.12 -4.20 28.10
CA GLU A 753 34.13 -4.33 29.17
C GLU A 753 34.94 -3.04 29.29
N GLU A 754 35.36 -2.48 28.17
CA GLU A 754 36.14 -1.23 28.10
C GLU A 754 35.24 0.02 28.03
N HIS A 755 33.93 -0.10 27.97
CA HIS A 755 32.96 0.99 27.76
C HIS A 755 33.38 1.88 26.56
N GLU A 756 33.70 1.24 25.42
CA GLU A 756 34.13 1.92 24.20
C GLU A 756 33.21 1.62 23.04
N LEU A 757 32.78 2.69 22.32
CA LEU A 757 32.03 2.59 21.07
C LEU A 757 32.88 3.15 19.91
N ARG A 758 33.21 2.30 18.95
CA ARG A 758 33.93 2.67 17.72
C ARG A 758 32.95 2.79 16.56
N ILE A 759 32.96 3.95 15.91
CA ILE A 759 31.99 4.29 14.83
C ILE A 759 32.76 4.67 13.58
N ILE A 760 32.36 4.11 12.45
CA ILE A 760 32.71 4.54 11.11
C ILE A 760 31.44 5.13 10.49
N LEU A 761 31.46 6.43 10.17
CA LEU A 761 30.37 7.12 9.51
C LEU A 761 30.91 7.81 8.25
N GLN A 762 30.34 7.48 7.11
CA GLN A 762 30.68 8.08 5.82
C GLN A 762 29.49 8.83 5.27
N LEU A 763 29.69 10.07 4.89
CA LEU A 763 28.67 10.97 4.38
C LEU A 763 29.09 11.51 3.00
N PRO A 764 28.16 11.86 2.11
CA PRO A 764 28.45 12.69 0.94
C PRO A 764 29.06 14.04 1.33
N GLN A 765 29.82 14.64 0.41
CA GLN A 765 30.73 15.77 0.70
C GLN A 765 30.04 16.98 1.37
N GLU A 766 28.80 17.31 1.02
CA GLU A 766 28.07 18.45 1.55
C GLU A 766 27.23 18.16 2.80
N TRP A 767 27.15 16.89 3.17
CA TRP A 767 26.33 16.43 4.28
C TRP A 767 27.06 16.48 5.61
N LYS A 768 26.33 16.77 6.67
CA LYS A 768 26.82 16.80 8.04
C LYS A 768 26.04 15.85 8.92
N ALA A 769 26.73 15.23 9.89
CA ALA A 769 26.09 14.53 10.98
C ALA A 769 26.07 15.43 12.22
N GLU A 770 24.91 15.59 12.81
CA GLU A 770 24.77 16.14 14.15
C GLU A 770 24.74 14.97 15.13
N PHE A 771 25.86 14.77 15.83
CA PHE A 771 25.98 13.67 16.79
C PHE A 771 25.28 14.04 18.10
N VAL A 772 24.30 13.25 18.49
CA VAL A 772 23.63 13.32 19.79
C VAL A 772 24.03 12.11 20.60
N ARG A 773 24.71 12.32 21.73
CA ARG A 773 25.12 11.20 22.58
C ARG A 773 23.92 10.65 23.34
N PRO A 774 23.53 9.37 23.10
CA PRO A 774 22.51 8.72 23.90
C PRO A 774 22.89 8.61 25.38
N PHE A 775 21.90 8.64 26.28
CA PHE A 775 22.13 8.53 27.72
C PHE A 775 22.84 7.23 28.12
N GLU A 776 22.53 6.12 27.46
CA GLU A 776 23.19 4.81 27.69
C GLU A 776 24.70 4.84 27.46
N LEU A 777 25.18 5.76 26.63
CA LEU A 777 26.60 5.98 26.36
C LEU A 777 27.26 6.99 27.33
N SER A 778 26.55 7.36 28.42
CA SER A 778 27.11 8.21 29.45
C SER A 778 28.32 7.52 30.09
N GLY A 779 29.48 8.18 30.07
CA GLY A 779 30.76 7.61 30.58
C GLY A 779 31.49 6.68 29.60
N TRP A 780 30.92 6.39 28.44
CA TRP A 780 31.60 5.60 27.41
C TRP A 780 32.62 6.44 26.63
N LYS A 781 33.68 5.81 26.21
CA LYS A 781 34.60 6.37 25.21
C LYS A 781 34.01 6.15 23.82
N VAL A 782 33.66 7.26 23.10
CA VAL A 782 33.09 7.18 21.76
C VAL A 782 34.13 7.69 20.75
N LEU A 783 34.49 6.82 19.79
CA LEU A 783 35.43 7.13 18.71
C LEU A 783 34.67 7.19 17.39
N LEU A 784 34.53 8.38 16.81
CA LEU A 784 33.94 8.61 15.50
C LEU A 784 35.06 8.80 14.47
N ASN A 785 35.15 7.88 13.50
CA ASN A 785 36.20 7.85 12.47
C ASN A 785 37.61 7.92 13.08
N GLY A 786 37.80 7.23 14.21
CA GLY A 786 39.06 7.18 14.92
C GLY A 786 39.41 8.38 15.82
N GLN A 787 38.54 9.39 15.88
CA GLN A 787 38.69 10.56 16.75
C GLN A 787 37.68 10.52 17.88
N MET A 788 38.06 11.10 19.04
CA MET A 788 37.08 11.25 20.13
C MET A 788 35.93 12.11 19.66
N ALA A 789 34.69 11.61 19.79
CA ALA A 789 33.52 12.40 19.50
C ALA A 789 33.41 13.49 20.58
N GLU A 790 33.57 14.76 20.17
CA GLU A 790 33.30 15.90 21.04
C GLU A 790 31.78 15.99 21.28
N ILE A 791 31.42 16.35 22.54
CA ILE A 791 30.02 16.43 23.02
C ILE A 791 29.43 17.77 22.59
#